data_502e1bcf703fd046303adaa6fa0f00ec
#
_entry.id   502e1bcf703fd046303adaa6fa0f00ec
#
_cell.length_a   1.000
_cell.length_b   1.000
_cell.length_c   1.000
_cell.angle_alpha   90.00
_cell.angle_beta   90.00
_cell.angle_gamma   90.00
#
_symmetry.space_group_name_H-M   'P 1'
#
loop_
_entity.id
_entity.type
_entity.pdbx_description
1 polymer ?
#
loop_
_entity_poly.entity_id
_entity_poly.type
_entity_poly.pdbx_seq_one_letter_code
_entity_poly.pdbx_strand_id
1 'polypeptide(L)'
;MRMKHSKFLIVSLSFLVLNGLSLFCFSDHANAAGREIYVDDSFSFPRDGSAEHPYQTITEAIALANDGDTVYVFGGMYNETLVINKRISLIGGIDDQPSILFRGVEHRYLIEISADFITVENFVLQDPGRYISSISGALIHVTSNNVVLQKNNISQCDLWGIYLDSSHDNTISGNSVNGTKGVFVSSSNNNVFSSNNISNSSDAGLNVRSSIRDIVYHNSLTKNRYGMYMKDCSNMNITQNSFMENVFHGIYSTGDTTDVIRGNSFDKNSGSGITLDSYDCIVSQNMFNDSQVGISLQRTGCRINNNTFQNISSTALSAIQTSSNNIIDQNHFTQNTINAREQGRNQWDDGFQGNYWDDYNYVDRDYDGIGDRAYVIASGGYDHYPLGMFLQPPDKPSNPSPVDDEENVGLSVTLWVTVTDPDSNIISEVSFYNAVNNVRIGYVRNVVDGKNASCSFTLPFDTTYAWYVIANDSLQQNQSDIWFFTTKQRPPENQKPVANPGGPYVTKLNQSVSFNGSLSIDPDGNITFYRWNFGDGSSQILDISPEHTYADPGVYIVTLTVVDDDGRSSMANTTATIQSDIFINTPPVATCVAPSTVTVDQVVTFDASSSSDSDGTIVGYRWDFNGDGTFDIDWVTTPVTNTTFSSPGSFVVTVEVIDNNDALSSYSTTVAVKEASQGLPGFETLAVLVALLIGLFIYNKYR
;
A
#
# COMPACT_ATOMS: atom_id res chain seq x y z
N MET A 1 30.67 -68.47 12.36
CA MET A 1 31.58 -67.32 12.13
C MET A 1 30.75 -66.22 11.56
N ARG A 2 30.59 -65.10 12.31
CA ARG A 2 29.59 -64.04 12.09
C ARG A 2 30.00 -63.17 10.92
N MET A 3 29.09 -62.98 9.93
CA MET A 3 29.18 -61.93 8.95
C MET A 3 28.24 -60.81 9.38
N LYS A 4 28.80 -59.58 9.47
CA LYS A 4 28.09 -58.37 9.74
C LYS A 4 27.39 -57.86 8.47
N HIS A 5 26.09 -57.65 8.55
CA HIS A 5 25.34 -56.93 7.53
C HIS A 5 25.62 -55.41 7.66
N SER A 6 26.20 -54.83 6.64
CA SER A 6 26.20 -53.38 6.47
C SER A 6 24.93 -53.00 5.69
N LYS A 7 24.06 -52.29 6.34
CA LYS A 7 22.89 -51.68 5.71
C LYS A 7 23.33 -50.43 4.91
N PHE A 8 23.24 -50.52 3.60
CA PHE A 8 23.23 -49.32 2.76
C PHE A 8 21.88 -48.65 2.95
N LEU A 9 21.91 -47.45 3.54
CA LEU A 9 20.77 -46.54 3.63
C LEU A 9 20.74 -45.75 2.32
N ILE A 10 19.86 -46.15 1.41
CA ILE A 10 19.51 -45.31 0.26
C ILE A 10 18.58 -44.19 0.79
N VAL A 11 19.14 -43.01 0.96
CA VAL A 11 18.35 -41.80 1.20
C VAL A 11 17.80 -41.40 -0.15
N SER A 12 16.55 -41.76 -0.41
CA SER A 12 15.77 -41.14 -1.47
C SER A 12 15.48 -39.68 -1.07
N LEU A 13 16.19 -38.76 -1.70
CA LEU A 13 15.92 -37.37 -1.59
C LEU A 13 14.64 -37.06 -2.38
N SER A 14 13.50 -37.19 -1.74
CA SER A 14 12.25 -36.65 -2.24
C SER A 14 12.38 -35.10 -2.20
N PHE A 15 12.58 -34.49 -3.35
CA PHE A 15 12.43 -33.07 -3.51
C PHE A 15 10.97 -32.71 -3.26
N LEU A 16 10.67 -32.31 -2.03
CA LEU A 16 9.46 -31.61 -1.68
C LEU A 16 9.61 -30.19 -2.26
N VAL A 17 9.00 -29.92 -3.41
CA VAL A 17 8.81 -28.56 -3.89
C VAL A 17 7.74 -27.95 -3.00
N LEU A 18 8.16 -27.41 -1.88
CA LEU A 18 7.33 -26.48 -1.11
C LEU A 18 7.13 -25.25 -1.98
N ASN A 19 5.86 -24.95 -2.27
CA ASN A 19 5.43 -23.66 -2.79
C ASN A 19 6.18 -22.56 -2.04
N GLY A 20 6.90 -21.72 -2.83
CA GLY A 20 7.71 -20.65 -2.29
C GLY A 20 6.88 -19.53 -1.64
N LEU A 21 6.36 -19.77 -0.44
CA LEU A 21 6.29 -18.71 0.53
C LEU A 21 7.68 -18.64 1.17
N SER A 22 8.52 -17.77 0.64
CA SER A 22 9.68 -17.31 1.38
C SER A 22 9.18 -16.64 2.66
N LEU A 23 9.22 -17.39 3.77
CA LEU A 23 9.22 -16.79 5.08
C LEU A 23 10.49 -15.91 5.12
N PHE A 24 10.34 -14.65 4.78
CA PHE A 24 11.35 -13.67 5.14
C PHE A 24 11.39 -13.62 6.67
N CYS A 25 12.36 -14.31 7.28
CA CYS A 25 12.83 -13.95 8.60
C CYS A 25 13.33 -12.51 8.52
N PHE A 26 12.47 -11.57 8.80
CA PHE A 26 12.91 -10.25 9.20
C PHE A 26 13.67 -10.43 10.52
N SER A 27 14.99 -10.28 10.47
CA SER A 27 15.74 -9.97 11.67
C SER A 27 15.13 -8.69 12.23
N ASP A 28 14.56 -8.79 13.45
CA ASP A 28 14.09 -7.66 14.23
C ASP A 28 15.26 -6.66 14.44
N HIS A 29 15.42 -5.76 13.48
CA HIS A 29 15.81 -4.42 13.83
C HIS A 29 14.49 -3.68 14.03
N ALA A 30 14.22 -3.27 15.26
CA ALA A 30 13.13 -2.38 15.58
C ALA A 30 13.36 -1.05 14.84
N ASN A 31 12.96 -1.01 13.57
CA ASN A 31 12.75 0.22 12.86
C ASN A 31 11.45 0.80 13.39
N ALA A 32 11.50 2.03 13.86
CA ALA A 32 10.31 2.85 14.02
C ALA A 32 9.48 2.69 12.73
N ALA A 33 8.17 2.44 12.87
CA ALA A 33 7.28 2.39 11.72
C ALA A 33 7.53 3.63 10.86
N GLY A 34 7.79 3.43 9.56
CA GLY A 34 8.03 4.54 8.65
C GLY A 34 6.84 5.51 8.68
N ARG A 35 7.13 6.77 8.44
CA ARG A 35 6.10 7.81 8.39
C ARG A 35 5.21 7.59 7.15
N GLU A 36 3.93 7.84 7.31
CA GLU A 36 3.00 7.96 6.19
C GLU A 36 3.03 9.40 5.64
N ILE A 37 3.15 9.53 4.34
CA ILE A 37 3.18 10.81 3.62
C ILE A 37 2.11 10.74 2.55
N TYR A 38 1.30 11.79 2.44
CA TYR A 38 0.16 11.82 1.54
C TYR A 38 0.35 12.85 0.43
N VAL A 39 -0.14 12.52 -0.77
CA VAL A 39 -0.04 13.36 -1.99
C VAL A 39 -1.41 13.47 -2.64
N ASP A 40 -1.83 14.70 -2.97
CA ASP A 40 -3.08 15.02 -3.67
C ASP A 40 -2.84 16.23 -4.59
N ASP A 41 -2.97 16.05 -5.91
CA ASP A 41 -2.72 17.10 -6.91
C ASP A 41 -3.74 18.25 -6.85
N SER A 42 -4.91 18.01 -6.28
CA SER A 42 -5.98 18.99 -6.11
C SER A 42 -5.83 19.87 -4.86
N PHE A 43 -4.92 19.50 -3.94
CA PHE A 43 -4.82 20.17 -2.63
C PHE A 43 -4.01 21.47 -2.70
N SER A 44 -4.53 22.53 -2.04
CA SER A 44 -3.85 23.81 -1.87
C SER A 44 -3.38 24.01 -0.42
N PHE A 45 -2.50 24.94 -0.17
CA PHE A 45 -1.89 25.22 1.15
C PHE A 45 -2.84 25.26 2.35
N PRO A 46 -2.39 24.88 3.57
CA PRO A 46 -1.02 24.47 3.95
C PRO A 46 -0.72 23.00 3.63
N ARG A 47 0.57 22.62 3.45
CA ARG A 47 1.03 21.28 3.14
C ARG A 47 2.12 20.85 4.12
N ASP A 48 1.96 19.68 4.74
CA ASP A 48 2.94 19.07 5.62
C ASP A 48 3.12 17.55 5.37
N GLY A 49 2.36 17.04 4.39
CA GLY A 49 2.38 15.63 4.00
C GLY A 49 1.51 14.73 4.89
N SER A 50 0.72 15.28 5.80
CA SER A 50 -0.32 14.53 6.51
C SER A 50 -1.51 14.24 5.60
N ALA A 51 -2.40 13.35 6.03
CA ALA A 51 -3.63 13.05 5.28
C ALA A 51 -4.57 14.27 5.16
N GLU A 52 -4.52 15.21 6.12
CA GLU A 52 -5.32 16.44 6.11
C GLU A 52 -4.68 17.57 5.27
N HIS A 53 -3.35 17.53 5.12
CA HIS A 53 -2.58 18.54 4.41
C HIS A 53 -1.54 17.88 3.46
N PRO A 54 -1.99 17.10 2.46
CA PRO A 54 -1.11 16.35 1.58
C PRO A 54 -0.21 17.27 0.73
N TYR A 55 0.91 16.74 0.27
CA TYR A 55 1.73 17.40 -0.75
C TYR A 55 1.02 17.40 -2.09
N GLN A 56 1.33 18.35 -2.97
CA GLN A 56 0.70 18.45 -4.29
C GLN A 56 1.39 17.59 -5.35
N THR A 57 2.67 17.27 -5.14
CA THR A 57 3.47 16.52 -6.10
C THR A 57 4.10 15.30 -5.44
N ILE A 58 4.23 14.23 -6.22
CA ILE A 58 4.89 13.01 -5.77
C ILE A 58 6.39 13.29 -5.55
N THR A 59 7.00 14.11 -6.41
CA THR A 59 8.41 14.53 -6.30
C THR A 59 8.70 15.21 -4.98
N GLU A 60 7.82 16.12 -4.52
CA GLU A 60 7.95 16.80 -3.22
C GLU A 60 7.90 15.79 -2.07
N ALA A 61 6.95 14.86 -2.11
CA ALA A 61 6.81 13.82 -1.11
C ALA A 61 8.04 12.90 -1.04
N ILE A 62 8.55 12.44 -2.20
CA ILE A 62 9.76 11.62 -2.27
C ILE A 62 10.98 12.38 -1.74
N ALA A 63 11.11 13.68 -2.05
CA ALA A 63 12.22 14.50 -1.57
C ALA A 63 12.25 14.60 -0.05
N LEU A 64 11.09 14.67 0.59
CA LEU A 64 10.91 14.83 2.04
C LEU A 64 10.76 13.50 2.80
N ALA A 65 10.58 12.39 2.11
CA ALA A 65 10.55 11.06 2.69
C ALA A 65 11.93 10.63 3.22
N ASN A 66 11.93 9.80 4.24
CA ASN A 66 13.09 9.07 4.75
C ASN A 66 13.00 7.60 4.39
N ASP A 67 14.10 6.87 4.57
CA ASP A 67 14.12 5.43 4.38
C ASP A 67 13.12 4.74 5.32
N GLY A 68 12.25 3.93 4.73
CA GLY A 68 11.18 3.20 5.43
C GLY A 68 9.83 3.91 5.39
N ASP A 69 9.74 5.15 4.90
CA ASP A 69 8.48 5.87 4.78
C ASP A 69 7.59 5.29 3.66
N THR A 70 6.28 5.47 3.82
CA THR A 70 5.29 5.14 2.79
C THR A 70 4.66 6.43 2.26
N VAL A 71 4.69 6.60 0.95
CA VAL A 71 4.05 7.71 0.23
C VAL A 71 2.75 7.21 -0.39
N TYR A 72 1.64 7.69 0.10
CA TYR A 72 0.30 7.41 -0.43
C TYR A 72 -0.11 8.51 -1.40
N VAL A 73 -0.57 8.12 -2.58
CA VAL A 73 -0.95 9.06 -3.64
C VAL A 73 -2.44 8.92 -3.93
N PHE A 74 -3.19 9.99 -3.74
CA PHE A 74 -4.61 10.04 -4.10
C PHE A 74 -4.82 10.02 -5.62
N GLY A 75 -6.03 9.69 -6.06
CA GLY A 75 -6.41 9.74 -7.47
C GLY A 75 -6.18 11.13 -8.06
N GLY A 76 -5.62 11.21 -9.26
CA GLY A 76 -5.28 12.48 -9.88
C GLY A 76 -4.40 12.31 -11.12
N MET A 77 -3.97 13.43 -11.72
CA MET A 77 -3.09 13.45 -12.88
C MET A 77 -1.77 14.15 -12.58
N TYR A 78 -0.74 13.38 -12.35
CA TYR A 78 0.60 13.85 -11.98
C TYR A 78 1.50 13.92 -13.23
N ASN A 79 1.87 15.14 -13.63
CA ASN A 79 2.79 15.37 -14.76
C ASN A 79 4.22 15.50 -14.24
N GLU A 80 4.80 14.38 -13.83
CA GLU A 80 6.09 14.35 -13.15
C GLU A 80 6.98 13.24 -13.70
N THR A 81 8.28 13.41 -13.56
CA THR A 81 9.26 12.33 -13.67
C THR A 81 9.82 12.06 -12.28
N LEU A 82 9.80 10.81 -11.86
CA LEU A 82 10.14 10.44 -10.50
C LEU A 82 11.51 9.77 -10.43
N VAL A 83 12.33 10.19 -9.47
CA VAL A 83 13.58 9.51 -9.09
C VAL A 83 13.43 8.99 -7.68
N ILE A 84 13.40 7.66 -7.54
CA ILE A 84 13.26 7.00 -6.25
C ILE A 84 14.62 6.44 -5.86
N ASN A 85 15.35 7.21 -5.06
CA ASN A 85 16.70 6.92 -4.59
C ASN A 85 16.78 6.72 -3.07
N LYS A 86 15.64 6.50 -2.44
CA LYS A 86 15.47 6.20 -1.02
C LYS A 86 14.58 4.97 -0.86
N ARG A 87 14.79 4.19 0.18
CA ARG A 87 13.98 3.02 0.51
C ARG A 87 12.58 3.44 0.97
N ILE A 88 11.64 3.52 0.06
CA ILE A 88 10.25 3.91 0.35
C ILE A 88 9.25 2.96 -0.31
N SER A 89 8.01 3.00 0.16
CA SER A 89 6.86 2.45 -0.55
C SER A 89 6.06 3.58 -1.17
N LEU A 90 5.84 3.54 -2.49
CA LEU A 90 5.01 4.48 -3.23
C LEU A 90 3.72 3.76 -3.64
N ILE A 91 2.61 4.15 -3.05
CA ILE A 91 1.33 3.44 -3.16
C ILE A 91 0.25 4.39 -3.67
N GLY A 92 -0.36 4.05 -4.79
CA GLY A 92 -1.47 4.77 -5.38
C GLY A 92 -2.83 4.23 -4.98
N GLY A 93 -3.90 5.02 -5.17
CA GLY A 93 -5.26 4.54 -5.10
C GLY A 93 -5.88 4.46 -3.72
N ILE A 94 -5.74 5.51 -2.92
CA ILE A 94 -6.51 5.62 -1.66
C ILE A 94 -8.02 5.73 -1.97
N ASP A 95 -8.38 6.41 -3.03
CA ASP A 95 -9.76 6.65 -3.51
C ASP A 95 -9.94 6.27 -4.99
N ASP A 96 -8.93 6.47 -5.84
CA ASP A 96 -8.88 6.08 -7.25
C ASP A 96 -7.42 5.88 -7.67
N GLN A 97 -7.18 5.21 -8.80
CA GLN A 97 -5.84 4.91 -9.29
C GLN A 97 -5.18 6.17 -9.89
N PRO A 98 -4.10 6.71 -9.28
CA PRO A 98 -3.45 7.92 -9.79
C PRO A 98 -2.74 7.65 -11.12
N SER A 99 -2.79 8.65 -12.02
CA SER A 99 -2.15 8.61 -13.32
C SER A 99 -0.87 9.45 -13.31
N ILE A 100 0.28 8.84 -13.61
CA ILE A 100 1.52 9.54 -13.87
C ILE A 100 1.71 9.64 -15.37
N LEU A 101 1.72 10.87 -15.87
CA LEU A 101 1.86 11.16 -17.29
C LEU A 101 3.23 11.74 -17.59
N PHE A 102 3.83 11.29 -18.66
CA PHE A 102 5.05 11.89 -19.17
C PHE A 102 4.73 12.88 -20.32
N ARG A 103 5.17 14.12 -20.18
CA ARG A 103 5.03 15.16 -21.23
C ARG A 103 6.33 15.93 -21.44
N GLY A 104 7.41 15.23 -21.79
CA GLY A 104 8.67 15.90 -22.02
C GLY A 104 9.58 15.17 -23.00
N VAL A 105 10.36 15.90 -23.79
CA VAL A 105 11.27 15.35 -24.83
C VAL A 105 12.67 14.98 -24.29
N GLU A 106 12.96 15.20 -23.01
CA GLU A 106 14.36 15.13 -22.52
C GLU A 106 14.65 13.97 -21.54
N HIS A 107 13.64 13.26 -21.04
CA HIS A 107 13.85 12.20 -20.06
C HIS A 107 13.72 10.81 -20.70
N ARG A 108 14.59 9.89 -20.27
CA ARG A 108 14.58 8.49 -20.71
C ARG A 108 13.57 7.64 -19.96
N TYR A 109 13.23 8.05 -18.75
CA TYR A 109 12.41 7.26 -17.80
C TYR A 109 11.36 8.14 -17.15
N LEU A 110 10.17 7.59 -16.94
CA LEU A 110 9.12 8.24 -16.16
C LEU A 110 9.37 8.04 -14.65
N ILE A 111 9.73 6.82 -14.27
CA ILE A 111 10.14 6.45 -12.92
C ILE A 111 11.52 5.81 -12.99
N GLU A 112 12.50 6.36 -12.34
CA GLU A 112 13.83 5.80 -12.16
C GLU A 112 14.01 5.33 -10.72
N ILE A 113 14.34 4.05 -10.50
CA ILE A 113 14.48 3.42 -9.19
C ILE A 113 15.93 2.99 -9.04
N SER A 114 16.63 3.61 -8.06
CA SER A 114 18.05 3.38 -7.79
C SER A 114 18.35 3.03 -6.33
N ALA A 115 17.36 2.88 -5.47
CA ALA A 115 17.51 2.37 -4.11
C ALA A 115 16.86 1.00 -3.97
N ASP A 116 17.42 0.16 -3.11
CA ASP A 116 16.90 -1.17 -2.81
C ASP A 116 15.64 -1.12 -1.91
N PHE A 117 14.85 -2.19 -1.95
CA PHE A 117 13.64 -2.37 -1.12
C PHE A 117 12.57 -1.30 -1.36
N ILE A 118 12.33 -0.99 -2.61
CA ILE A 118 11.27 -0.07 -3.05
C ILE A 118 10.01 -0.87 -3.39
N THR A 119 8.85 -0.30 -3.07
CA THR A 119 7.57 -0.77 -3.61
C THR A 119 6.92 0.33 -4.43
N VAL A 120 6.45 0.01 -5.64
CA VAL A 120 5.60 0.88 -6.48
C VAL A 120 4.34 0.11 -6.83
N GLU A 121 3.21 0.56 -6.33
CA GLU A 121 1.95 -0.17 -6.44
C GLU A 121 0.80 0.73 -6.87
N ASN A 122 -0.04 0.19 -7.77
CA ASN A 122 -1.38 0.70 -8.11
C ASN A 122 -1.38 2.07 -8.82
N PHE A 123 -0.50 2.26 -9.80
CA PHE A 123 -0.45 3.47 -10.65
C PHE A 123 -0.87 3.18 -12.09
N VAL A 124 -1.46 4.19 -12.73
CA VAL A 124 -1.56 4.27 -14.19
C VAL A 124 -0.36 5.05 -14.71
N LEU A 125 0.47 4.41 -15.53
CA LEU A 125 1.70 4.99 -16.09
C LEU A 125 1.55 5.09 -17.60
N GLN A 126 1.63 6.29 -18.17
CA GLN A 126 1.42 6.55 -19.58
C GLN A 126 2.40 7.59 -20.11
N ASP A 127 2.76 7.40 -21.35
CA ASP A 127 3.49 8.40 -22.12
C ASP A 127 2.83 8.60 -23.47
N PRO A 128 1.91 9.55 -23.59
CA PRO A 128 1.24 9.86 -24.84
C PRO A 128 2.12 10.62 -25.85
N GLY A 129 3.40 10.88 -25.54
CA GLY A 129 4.35 11.55 -26.42
C GLY A 129 4.80 10.68 -27.58
N ARG A 130 5.06 11.28 -28.74
CA ARG A 130 5.73 10.60 -29.87
C ARG A 130 7.24 10.80 -29.73
N TYR A 131 7.97 9.72 -29.48
CA TYR A 131 9.43 9.76 -29.41
C TYR A 131 10.08 9.68 -30.79
N ILE A 132 11.20 10.38 -30.94
CA ILE A 132 12.14 10.17 -32.04
C ILE A 132 12.83 8.83 -31.78
N SER A 133 12.79 7.93 -32.74
CA SER A 133 13.16 6.50 -32.70
C SER A 133 14.61 6.17 -32.23
N SER A 134 15.36 7.10 -31.69
CA SER A 134 16.79 6.94 -31.30
C SER A 134 17.01 6.82 -29.80
N ILE A 135 15.99 6.99 -28.94
CA ILE A 135 16.14 6.94 -27.48
C ILE A 135 15.68 5.58 -26.96
N SER A 136 16.60 4.83 -26.34
CA SER A 136 16.26 3.66 -25.53
C SER A 136 15.84 4.13 -24.14
N GLY A 137 14.60 3.89 -23.72
CA GLY A 137 14.09 4.26 -22.42
C GLY A 137 12.95 3.34 -21.97
N ALA A 138 12.40 3.60 -20.79
CA ALA A 138 11.30 2.86 -20.21
C ALA A 138 10.38 3.79 -19.40
N LEU A 139 9.12 3.36 -19.17
CA LEU A 139 8.30 4.03 -18.18
C LEU A 139 8.85 3.79 -16.78
N ILE A 140 9.19 2.56 -16.43
CA ILE A 140 9.88 2.27 -15.16
C ILE A 140 11.26 1.70 -15.47
N HIS A 141 12.30 2.32 -14.94
CA HIS A 141 13.69 1.84 -15.00
C HIS A 141 14.20 1.50 -13.61
N VAL A 142 14.68 0.28 -13.44
CA VAL A 142 15.17 -0.25 -12.16
C VAL A 142 16.64 -0.63 -12.28
N THR A 143 17.49 -0.03 -11.46
CA THR A 143 18.91 -0.32 -11.35
C THR A 143 19.33 -0.82 -9.97
N SER A 144 18.35 -1.13 -9.12
CA SER A 144 18.51 -1.57 -7.73
C SER A 144 17.83 -2.92 -7.50
N ASN A 145 18.00 -3.48 -6.31
CA ASN A 145 17.54 -4.84 -5.99
C ASN A 145 16.36 -4.82 -5.01
N ASN A 146 15.67 -5.97 -4.89
CA ASN A 146 14.55 -6.14 -3.95
C ASN A 146 13.42 -5.12 -4.19
N VAL A 147 13.17 -4.75 -5.44
CA VAL A 147 12.11 -3.84 -5.83
C VAL A 147 10.83 -4.64 -6.10
N VAL A 148 9.70 -4.13 -5.61
CA VAL A 148 8.37 -4.68 -5.87
C VAL A 148 7.60 -3.71 -6.76
N LEU A 149 7.25 -4.17 -7.96
CA LEU A 149 6.35 -3.46 -8.88
C LEU A 149 5.07 -4.27 -9.01
N GLN A 150 3.98 -3.76 -8.49
CA GLN A 150 2.74 -4.53 -8.49
C GLN A 150 1.48 -3.73 -8.79
N LYS A 151 0.52 -4.38 -9.47
CA LYS A 151 -0.80 -3.82 -9.82
C LYS A 151 -0.75 -2.50 -10.59
N ASN A 152 0.33 -2.19 -11.26
CA ASN A 152 0.43 -0.99 -12.09
C ASN A 152 -0.16 -1.23 -13.48
N ASN A 153 -0.82 -0.21 -14.03
CA ASN A 153 -1.34 -0.19 -15.39
C ASN A 153 -0.42 0.68 -16.27
N ILE A 154 0.36 0.04 -17.11
CA ILE A 154 1.44 0.63 -17.90
C ILE A 154 1.04 0.59 -19.37
N SER A 155 0.84 1.72 -20.01
CA SER A 155 0.29 1.75 -21.37
C SER A 155 0.69 2.99 -22.17
N GLN A 156 0.38 2.96 -23.48
CA GLN A 156 0.52 4.09 -24.40
C GLN A 156 1.95 4.66 -24.46
N CYS A 157 2.93 3.80 -24.70
CA CYS A 157 4.32 4.21 -24.77
C CYS A 157 5.08 3.45 -25.86
N ASP A 158 5.86 4.16 -26.68
CA ASP A 158 6.74 3.55 -27.67
C ASP A 158 8.08 3.03 -27.09
N LEU A 159 8.26 3.13 -25.77
CA LEU A 159 9.42 2.64 -25.01
C LEU A 159 9.11 1.31 -24.32
N TRP A 160 10.06 0.79 -23.55
CA TRP A 160 9.79 -0.33 -22.66
C TRP A 160 8.79 0.09 -21.55
N GLY A 161 7.88 -0.77 -21.20
CA GLY A 161 7.00 -0.54 -20.05
C GLY A 161 7.79 -0.57 -18.75
N ILE A 162 8.58 -1.64 -18.56
CA ILE A 162 9.48 -1.84 -17.43
C ILE A 162 10.85 -2.25 -17.97
N TYR A 163 11.92 -1.71 -17.40
CA TYR A 163 13.30 -2.10 -17.69
C TYR A 163 14.06 -2.39 -16.39
N LEU A 164 14.47 -3.66 -16.20
CA LEU A 164 15.38 -4.09 -15.14
C LEU A 164 16.79 -4.13 -15.73
N ASP A 165 17.69 -3.29 -15.24
CA ASP A 165 19.06 -3.16 -15.71
C ASP A 165 20.05 -3.51 -14.60
N SER A 166 20.71 -4.65 -14.70
CA SER A 166 21.66 -5.16 -13.70
C SER A 166 21.04 -5.19 -12.28
N SER A 167 19.79 -5.59 -12.19
CA SER A 167 18.92 -5.43 -11.04
C SER A 167 18.35 -6.80 -10.65
N HIS A 168 18.55 -7.21 -9.39
CA HIS A 168 18.35 -8.58 -8.93
C HIS A 168 17.27 -8.68 -7.84
N ASP A 169 16.74 -9.89 -7.66
CA ASP A 169 15.83 -10.23 -6.55
C ASP A 169 14.54 -9.36 -6.52
N ASN A 170 14.07 -8.92 -7.69
CA ASN A 170 12.88 -8.07 -7.80
C ASN A 170 11.61 -8.91 -8.01
N THR A 171 10.48 -8.33 -7.61
CA THR A 171 9.14 -8.91 -7.80
C THR A 171 8.29 -8.00 -8.69
N ILE A 172 7.91 -8.50 -9.85
CA ILE A 172 7.03 -7.81 -10.81
C ILE A 172 5.75 -8.62 -10.91
N SER A 173 4.67 -8.14 -10.29
CA SER A 173 3.46 -8.95 -10.13
C SER A 173 2.15 -8.20 -10.36
N GLY A 174 1.19 -8.85 -11.01
CA GLY A 174 -0.15 -8.30 -11.21
C GLY A 174 -0.20 -7.02 -12.05
N ASN A 175 0.86 -6.67 -12.78
CA ASN A 175 0.87 -5.48 -13.61
C ASN A 175 0.18 -5.74 -14.95
N SER A 176 -0.47 -4.71 -15.49
CA SER A 176 -0.98 -4.66 -16.86
C SER A 176 -0.03 -3.82 -17.71
N VAL A 177 0.63 -4.43 -18.68
CA VAL A 177 1.55 -3.76 -19.62
C VAL A 177 0.99 -3.88 -21.04
N ASN A 178 0.52 -2.78 -21.62
CA ASN A 178 -0.18 -2.82 -22.89
C ASN A 178 0.29 -1.73 -23.87
N GLY A 179 0.55 -2.11 -25.13
CA GLY A 179 0.90 -1.16 -26.19
C GLY A 179 2.22 -0.43 -25.94
N THR A 180 3.21 -1.15 -25.40
CA THR A 180 4.60 -0.70 -25.16
C THR A 180 5.56 -1.58 -25.99
N LYS A 181 6.88 -1.47 -25.76
CA LYS A 181 7.82 -2.51 -26.23
C LYS A 181 7.75 -3.80 -25.42
N GLY A 182 7.12 -3.78 -24.25
CA GLY A 182 7.04 -4.87 -23.28
C GLY A 182 7.89 -4.63 -22.04
N VAL A 183 8.30 -5.70 -21.39
CA VAL A 183 9.20 -5.70 -20.24
C VAL A 183 10.59 -6.14 -20.67
N PHE A 184 11.61 -5.37 -20.37
CA PHE A 184 13.02 -5.68 -20.68
C PHE A 184 13.81 -6.00 -19.42
N VAL A 185 14.56 -7.08 -19.46
CA VAL A 185 15.39 -7.57 -18.38
C VAL A 185 16.80 -7.80 -18.93
N SER A 186 17.78 -7.11 -18.39
CA SER A 186 19.16 -7.20 -18.84
C SER A 186 20.11 -7.45 -17.67
N SER A 187 20.86 -8.53 -17.74
CA SER A 187 21.86 -8.90 -16.72
C SER A 187 21.31 -8.90 -15.28
N SER A 188 20.06 -9.28 -15.14
CA SER A 188 19.28 -9.17 -13.90
C SER A 188 18.80 -10.54 -13.47
N ASN A 189 19.12 -10.97 -12.24
CA ASN A 189 18.96 -12.34 -11.80
C ASN A 189 17.97 -12.51 -10.65
N ASN A 190 17.46 -13.73 -10.48
CA ASN A 190 16.55 -14.11 -9.39
C ASN A 190 15.26 -13.28 -9.33
N ASN A 191 14.82 -12.69 -10.43
CA ASN A 191 13.60 -11.89 -10.46
C ASN A 191 12.37 -12.78 -10.60
N VAL A 192 11.27 -12.33 -10.06
CA VAL A 192 9.97 -13.02 -10.10
C VAL A 192 8.98 -12.21 -10.90
N PHE A 193 8.47 -12.78 -11.99
CA PHE A 193 7.41 -12.23 -12.82
C PHE A 193 6.16 -13.06 -12.65
N SER A 194 5.11 -12.53 -12.02
CA SER A 194 3.92 -13.32 -11.73
C SER A 194 2.62 -12.57 -11.98
N SER A 195 1.63 -13.26 -12.50
CA SER A 195 0.28 -12.74 -12.70
C SER A 195 0.21 -11.43 -13.51
N ASN A 196 1.21 -11.12 -14.33
CA ASN A 196 1.19 -9.94 -15.18
C ASN A 196 0.39 -10.21 -16.46
N ASN A 197 -0.31 -9.19 -16.92
CA ASN A 197 -0.96 -9.19 -18.23
C ASN A 197 -0.16 -8.29 -19.18
N ILE A 198 0.61 -8.89 -20.11
CA ILE A 198 1.48 -8.17 -21.02
C ILE A 198 0.98 -8.37 -22.46
N SER A 199 0.53 -7.29 -23.09
CA SER A 199 -0.14 -7.41 -24.39
C SER A 199 0.21 -6.30 -25.38
N ASN A 200 0.04 -6.61 -26.65
CA ASN A 200 0.24 -5.69 -27.76
C ASN A 200 1.63 -5.02 -27.77
N SER A 201 2.65 -5.74 -27.29
CA SER A 201 4.02 -5.23 -27.28
C SER A 201 4.62 -5.25 -28.69
N SER A 202 5.25 -4.14 -29.07
CA SER A 202 5.88 -4.00 -30.39
C SER A 202 7.18 -4.80 -30.56
N ASP A 203 7.76 -5.27 -29.43
CA ASP A 203 8.88 -6.20 -29.37
C ASP A 203 8.43 -7.49 -28.67
N ALA A 204 9.01 -7.87 -27.56
CA ALA A 204 8.57 -9.04 -26.82
C ALA A 204 7.73 -8.60 -25.59
N GLY A 205 6.73 -9.39 -25.25
CA GLY A 205 6.03 -9.18 -23.99
C GLY A 205 7.02 -9.16 -22.83
N LEU A 206 7.86 -10.18 -22.73
CA LEU A 206 8.98 -10.25 -21.79
C LEU A 206 10.28 -10.54 -22.56
N ASN A 207 11.24 -9.61 -22.57
CA ASN A 207 12.53 -9.74 -23.22
C ASN A 207 13.62 -9.88 -22.15
N VAL A 208 14.20 -11.07 -22.01
CA VAL A 208 15.18 -11.39 -20.96
C VAL A 208 16.53 -11.70 -21.59
N ARG A 209 17.58 -11.04 -21.14
CA ARG A 209 18.93 -11.23 -21.66
C ARG A 209 19.96 -11.34 -20.55
N SER A 210 20.85 -12.32 -20.69
CA SER A 210 21.99 -12.55 -19.77
C SER A 210 21.55 -12.63 -18.29
N SER A 211 20.45 -13.30 -18.03
CA SER A 211 19.83 -13.43 -16.71
C SER A 211 19.84 -14.87 -16.23
N ILE A 212 19.85 -15.05 -14.90
CA ILE A 212 19.99 -16.38 -14.28
C ILE A 212 18.94 -16.53 -13.18
N ARG A 213 18.22 -17.67 -13.17
CA ARG A 213 17.27 -18.08 -12.14
C ARG A 213 16.06 -17.15 -11.98
N ASP A 214 15.65 -16.47 -13.03
CA ASP A 214 14.38 -15.78 -12.99
C ASP A 214 13.21 -16.77 -13.03
N ILE A 215 12.14 -16.42 -12.35
CA ILE A 215 10.90 -17.20 -12.25
C ILE A 215 9.79 -16.44 -12.96
N VAL A 216 9.16 -17.08 -13.93
CA VAL A 216 8.07 -16.51 -14.73
C VAL A 216 6.86 -17.44 -14.62
N TYR A 217 5.82 -17.01 -13.89
CA TYR A 217 4.68 -17.89 -13.67
C TYR A 217 3.34 -17.14 -13.64
N HIS A 218 2.27 -17.82 -14.10
CA HIS A 218 0.91 -17.30 -14.16
C HIS A 218 0.76 -15.97 -14.95
N ASN A 219 1.66 -15.66 -15.87
CA ASN A 219 1.52 -14.46 -16.69
C ASN A 219 0.70 -14.74 -17.95
N SER A 220 0.02 -13.73 -18.44
CA SER A 220 -0.64 -13.70 -19.75
C SER A 220 0.17 -12.82 -20.72
N LEU A 221 0.71 -13.44 -21.77
CA LEU A 221 1.54 -12.76 -22.78
C LEU A 221 0.83 -12.87 -24.15
N THR A 222 0.05 -11.84 -24.48
CA THR A 222 -0.93 -11.94 -25.55
C THR A 222 -0.73 -10.86 -26.63
N LYS A 223 -0.79 -11.26 -27.92
CA LYS A 223 -0.71 -10.34 -29.07
C LYS A 223 0.58 -9.52 -29.12
N ASN A 224 1.66 -10.04 -28.55
CA ASN A 224 2.98 -9.44 -28.63
C ASN A 224 3.68 -9.88 -29.91
N ARG A 225 4.75 -9.19 -30.31
CA ARG A 225 5.59 -9.67 -31.41
C ARG A 225 6.21 -11.04 -31.09
N TYR A 226 6.78 -11.19 -29.89
CA TYR A 226 7.11 -12.45 -29.22
C TYR A 226 6.39 -12.43 -27.86
N GLY A 227 5.86 -13.57 -27.43
CA GLY A 227 5.37 -13.64 -26.06
C GLY A 227 6.53 -13.43 -25.08
N MET A 228 7.56 -14.28 -25.19
CA MET A 228 8.80 -14.13 -24.44
C MET A 228 10.00 -14.31 -25.37
N TYR A 229 11.01 -13.48 -25.24
CA TYR A 229 12.30 -13.57 -25.90
C TYR A 229 13.40 -13.75 -24.85
N MET A 230 14.17 -14.84 -24.96
CA MET A 230 15.27 -15.16 -24.05
C MET A 230 16.57 -15.25 -24.83
N LYS A 231 17.63 -14.69 -24.27
CA LYS A 231 18.96 -14.78 -24.87
C LYS A 231 20.06 -14.86 -23.80
N ASP A 232 20.91 -15.88 -23.93
CA ASP A 232 22.07 -16.08 -23.06
C ASP A 232 21.65 -16.18 -21.55
N CYS A 233 20.51 -16.80 -21.29
CA CYS A 233 19.95 -17.02 -19.94
C CYS A 233 20.28 -18.43 -19.42
N SER A 234 20.09 -18.66 -18.12
CA SER A 234 20.24 -20.01 -17.57
C SER A 234 19.42 -20.23 -16.29
N ASN A 235 18.99 -21.49 -16.11
CA ASN A 235 18.20 -21.91 -14.95
C ASN A 235 16.90 -21.12 -14.78
N MET A 236 16.31 -20.66 -15.88
CA MET A 236 15.01 -19.99 -15.87
C MET A 236 13.90 -21.00 -15.53
N ASN A 237 12.91 -20.56 -14.79
CA ASN A 237 11.74 -21.36 -14.45
C ASN A 237 10.48 -20.70 -15.00
N ILE A 238 9.95 -21.22 -16.12
CA ILE A 238 8.82 -20.64 -16.86
C ILE A 238 7.65 -21.60 -16.74
N THR A 239 6.70 -21.27 -15.86
CA THR A 239 5.65 -22.22 -15.51
C THR A 239 4.26 -21.59 -15.53
N GLN A 240 3.28 -22.35 -16.02
CA GLN A 240 1.86 -21.98 -15.94
C GLN A 240 1.54 -20.60 -16.54
N ASN A 241 2.24 -20.18 -17.59
CA ASN A 241 1.94 -18.96 -18.33
C ASN A 241 1.06 -19.26 -19.54
N SER A 242 0.35 -18.24 -19.99
CA SER A 242 -0.42 -18.24 -21.22
C SER A 242 0.27 -17.38 -22.29
N PHE A 243 0.62 -17.99 -23.42
CA PHE A 243 1.20 -17.36 -24.60
C PHE A 243 0.21 -17.43 -25.74
N MET A 244 -0.52 -16.36 -26.02
CA MET A 244 -1.64 -16.39 -26.95
C MET A 244 -1.53 -15.36 -28.07
N GLU A 245 -1.83 -15.76 -29.28
CA GLU A 245 -1.94 -14.87 -30.45
C GLU A 245 -0.69 -14.01 -30.70
N ASN A 246 0.51 -14.46 -30.29
CA ASN A 246 1.73 -13.71 -30.56
C ASN A 246 2.13 -13.81 -32.02
N VAL A 247 2.65 -12.69 -32.58
CA VAL A 247 2.85 -12.53 -34.03
C VAL A 247 3.92 -13.45 -34.59
N PHE A 248 4.96 -13.77 -33.80
CA PHE A 248 6.00 -14.73 -34.20
C PHE A 248 5.94 -16.00 -33.33
N HIS A 249 6.46 -15.94 -32.12
CA HIS A 249 6.59 -17.12 -31.24
C HIS A 249 5.99 -16.84 -29.86
N GLY A 250 5.47 -17.88 -29.24
CA GLY A 250 5.15 -17.83 -27.82
C GLY A 250 6.43 -17.58 -27.01
N ILE A 251 7.43 -18.49 -27.12
CA ILE A 251 8.77 -18.32 -26.54
C ILE A 251 9.81 -18.46 -27.66
N TYR A 252 10.78 -17.55 -27.70
CA TYR A 252 12.00 -17.65 -28.48
C TYR A 252 13.20 -17.66 -27.52
N SER A 253 13.89 -18.81 -27.40
CA SER A 253 15.01 -19.04 -26.50
C SER A 253 16.26 -19.31 -27.33
N THR A 254 17.33 -18.54 -27.11
CA THR A 254 18.58 -18.68 -27.88
C THR A 254 19.84 -18.51 -27.03
N GLY A 255 20.74 -19.47 -27.09
CA GLY A 255 21.96 -19.51 -26.29
C GLY A 255 21.74 -19.80 -24.81
N ASP A 256 20.51 -20.13 -24.42
CA ASP A 256 20.13 -20.40 -23.04
C ASP A 256 20.52 -21.82 -22.62
N THR A 257 20.56 -22.08 -21.32
CA THR A 257 20.94 -23.41 -20.79
C THR A 257 20.14 -23.74 -19.53
N THR A 258 19.79 -25.02 -19.40
CA THR A 258 19.21 -25.60 -18.18
C THR A 258 17.87 -24.98 -17.74
N ASP A 259 17.13 -24.44 -18.69
CA ASP A 259 15.84 -23.80 -18.40
C ASP A 259 14.74 -24.86 -18.30
N VAL A 260 13.73 -24.54 -17.47
CA VAL A 260 12.52 -25.36 -17.30
C VAL A 260 11.32 -24.59 -17.83
N ILE A 261 10.68 -25.12 -18.86
CA ILE A 261 9.46 -24.60 -19.46
C ILE A 261 8.36 -25.63 -19.24
N ARG A 262 7.48 -25.38 -18.28
CA ARG A 262 6.56 -26.41 -17.82
C ARG A 262 5.13 -25.90 -17.58
N GLY A 263 4.13 -26.68 -18.04
CA GLY A 263 2.72 -26.42 -17.73
C GLY A 263 2.19 -25.13 -18.34
N ASN A 264 2.82 -24.63 -19.41
CA ASN A 264 2.38 -23.40 -20.09
C ASN A 264 1.40 -23.74 -21.22
N SER A 265 0.54 -22.78 -21.55
CA SER A 265 -0.37 -22.84 -22.69
C SER A 265 0.14 -21.96 -23.83
N PHE A 266 0.22 -22.52 -25.03
CA PHE A 266 0.60 -21.85 -26.26
C PHE A 266 -0.56 -21.97 -27.26
N ASP A 267 -1.30 -20.89 -27.49
CA ASP A 267 -2.46 -20.90 -28.35
C ASP A 267 -2.37 -19.84 -29.44
N LYS A 268 -2.67 -20.23 -30.68
CA LYS A 268 -2.77 -19.35 -31.85
C LYS A 268 -1.54 -18.46 -32.09
N ASN A 269 -0.34 -18.90 -31.73
CA ASN A 269 0.86 -18.16 -32.08
C ASN A 269 1.16 -18.34 -33.56
N SER A 270 1.39 -17.23 -34.31
CA SER A 270 1.50 -17.28 -35.76
C SER A 270 2.76 -18.01 -36.24
N GLY A 271 3.79 -18.12 -35.43
CA GLY A 271 4.97 -18.94 -35.68
C GLY A 271 4.98 -20.18 -34.76
N SER A 272 6.06 -20.39 -34.02
CA SER A 272 6.16 -21.51 -33.10
C SER A 272 5.58 -21.19 -31.72
N GLY A 273 4.98 -22.18 -31.07
CA GLY A 273 4.75 -22.08 -29.63
C GLY A 273 6.07 -21.83 -28.91
N ILE A 274 7.08 -22.69 -29.16
CA ILE A 274 8.45 -22.50 -28.67
C ILE A 274 9.45 -22.67 -29.81
N THR A 275 10.38 -21.74 -29.96
CA THR A 275 11.64 -21.95 -30.68
C THR A 275 12.76 -22.11 -29.64
N LEU A 276 13.36 -23.31 -29.61
CA LEU A 276 14.35 -23.72 -28.63
C LEU A 276 15.73 -23.83 -29.29
N ASP A 277 16.45 -22.71 -29.37
CA ASP A 277 17.85 -22.65 -29.80
C ASP A 277 18.79 -22.62 -28.59
N SER A 278 18.60 -23.60 -27.67
CA SER A 278 19.16 -23.63 -26.32
C SER A 278 19.50 -25.04 -25.90
N TYR A 279 20.33 -25.19 -24.86
CA TYR A 279 20.92 -26.47 -24.45
C TYR A 279 20.38 -26.95 -23.10
N ASP A 280 20.29 -28.27 -22.94
CA ASP A 280 19.99 -28.94 -21.67
C ASP A 280 18.69 -28.47 -20.99
N CYS A 281 17.74 -28.04 -21.77
CA CYS A 281 16.44 -27.51 -21.28
C CYS A 281 15.42 -28.64 -21.08
N ILE A 282 14.48 -28.39 -20.18
CA ILE A 282 13.33 -29.26 -19.93
C ILE A 282 12.07 -28.55 -20.40
N VAL A 283 11.37 -29.14 -21.39
CA VAL A 283 10.08 -28.67 -21.87
C VAL A 283 9.03 -29.73 -21.60
N SER A 284 8.19 -29.49 -20.60
CA SER A 284 7.26 -30.54 -20.17
C SER A 284 5.89 -30.06 -19.77
N GLN A 285 4.88 -30.89 -19.98
CA GLN A 285 3.51 -30.65 -19.57
C GLN A 285 2.91 -29.33 -20.15
N ASN A 286 3.41 -28.90 -21.29
CA ASN A 286 2.88 -27.73 -21.99
C ASN A 286 1.80 -28.14 -23.00
N MET A 287 0.86 -27.25 -23.24
CA MET A 287 -0.19 -27.41 -24.24
C MET A 287 0.06 -26.48 -25.42
N PHE A 288 0.10 -27.03 -26.60
CA PHE A 288 0.26 -26.31 -27.87
C PHE A 288 -0.99 -26.50 -28.72
N ASN A 289 -1.66 -25.40 -29.04
CA ASN A 289 -2.89 -25.43 -29.83
C ASN A 289 -2.87 -24.34 -30.93
N ASP A 290 -3.43 -24.66 -32.09
CA ASP A 290 -3.67 -23.73 -33.19
C ASP A 290 -2.47 -22.86 -33.64
N SER A 291 -1.24 -23.24 -33.32
CA SER A 291 -0.02 -22.54 -33.72
C SER A 291 0.50 -23.07 -35.08
N GLN A 292 1.41 -22.34 -35.71
CA GLN A 292 2.02 -22.83 -36.96
C GLN A 292 2.95 -24.03 -36.70
N VAL A 293 3.81 -23.91 -35.68
CA VAL A 293 4.69 -24.96 -35.17
C VAL A 293 4.53 -25.05 -33.67
N GLY A 294 4.45 -26.25 -33.11
CA GLY A 294 4.43 -26.41 -31.67
C GLY A 294 5.80 -26.09 -31.05
N ILE A 295 6.80 -26.95 -31.30
CA ILE A 295 8.19 -26.74 -30.89
C ILE A 295 9.12 -26.82 -32.09
N SER A 296 9.99 -25.83 -32.24
CA SER A 296 11.17 -25.88 -33.15
C SER A 296 12.42 -26.10 -32.31
N LEU A 297 12.95 -27.33 -32.35
CA LEU A 297 14.09 -27.79 -31.58
C LEU A 297 15.38 -27.64 -32.39
N GLN A 298 16.37 -26.89 -31.89
CA GLN A 298 17.55 -26.51 -32.67
C GLN A 298 18.89 -26.94 -32.06
N ARG A 299 18.94 -27.30 -30.77
CA ARG A 299 20.18 -27.65 -30.04
C ARG A 299 20.07 -29.01 -29.36
N THR A 300 20.95 -29.27 -28.41
CA THR A 300 21.21 -30.60 -27.84
C THR A 300 20.95 -30.68 -26.34
N GLY A 301 20.73 -31.89 -25.84
CA GLY A 301 20.63 -32.17 -24.42
C GLY A 301 19.26 -31.87 -23.80
N CYS A 302 18.29 -31.40 -24.57
CA CYS A 302 16.97 -31.09 -24.06
C CYS A 302 16.12 -32.35 -23.85
N ARG A 303 15.25 -32.30 -22.83
CA ARG A 303 14.17 -33.27 -22.67
C ARG A 303 12.83 -32.62 -22.97
N ILE A 304 12.07 -33.20 -23.88
CA ILE A 304 10.74 -32.73 -24.30
C ILE A 304 9.75 -33.82 -24.00
N ASN A 305 9.00 -33.70 -22.91
CA ASN A 305 8.14 -34.78 -22.49
C ASN A 305 6.80 -34.32 -21.88
N ASN A 306 5.80 -35.19 -22.00
CA ASN A 306 4.45 -34.96 -21.47
C ASN A 306 3.82 -33.65 -22.00
N ASN A 307 4.13 -33.21 -23.23
CA ASN A 307 3.49 -32.09 -23.86
C ASN A 307 2.35 -32.57 -24.75
N THR A 308 1.31 -31.74 -24.89
CA THR A 308 0.20 -31.96 -25.80
C THR A 308 0.29 -31.01 -26.99
N PHE A 309 0.21 -31.56 -28.19
CA PHE A 309 0.22 -30.84 -29.45
C PHE A 309 -1.10 -31.09 -30.18
N GLN A 310 -1.90 -30.08 -30.39
CA GLN A 310 -3.20 -30.22 -31.02
C GLN A 310 -3.42 -29.13 -32.09
N ASN A 311 -4.03 -29.50 -33.21
CA ASN A 311 -4.41 -28.59 -34.29
C ASN A 311 -3.23 -27.74 -34.84
N ILE A 312 -2.01 -28.24 -34.82
CA ILE A 312 -0.83 -27.52 -35.30
C ILE A 312 -0.86 -27.51 -36.86
N SER A 313 -0.81 -26.30 -37.40
CA SER A 313 -1.08 -26.11 -38.84
C SER A 313 0.08 -26.48 -39.78
N SER A 314 1.31 -26.65 -39.23
CA SER A 314 2.46 -27.11 -40.02
C SER A 314 3.09 -28.37 -39.39
N THR A 315 3.92 -28.24 -38.37
CA THR A 315 4.60 -29.35 -37.74
C THR A 315 4.56 -29.22 -36.20
N ALA A 316 4.03 -30.20 -35.49
CA ALA A 316 3.88 -30.09 -34.06
C ALA A 316 5.25 -30.07 -33.36
N LEU A 317 6.18 -30.95 -33.68
CA LEU A 317 7.56 -30.90 -33.22
C LEU A 317 8.53 -31.01 -34.40
N SER A 318 9.34 -29.98 -34.63
CA SER A 318 10.32 -29.90 -35.71
C SER A 318 11.74 -29.91 -35.14
N ALA A 319 12.41 -31.03 -35.22
CA ALA A 319 13.81 -31.19 -34.87
C ALA A 319 14.71 -30.96 -36.09
N ILE A 320 15.41 -29.82 -36.12
CA ILE A 320 16.23 -29.42 -37.27
C ILE A 320 17.60 -30.13 -37.28
N GLN A 321 18.34 -29.98 -38.38
CA GLN A 321 19.60 -30.70 -38.60
C GLN A 321 20.67 -30.52 -37.49
N THR A 322 20.64 -29.37 -36.78
CA THR A 322 21.58 -29.08 -35.68
C THR A 322 21.15 -29.68 -34.35
N SER A 323 19.93 -30.16 -34.22
CA SER A 323 19.43 -30.81 -33.00
C SER A 323 19.97 -32.24 -32.87
N SER A 324 20.45 -32.62 -31.69
CA SER A 324 20.92 -33.96 -31.42
C SER A 324 20.94 -34.31 -29.93
N ASN A 325 20.88 -35.56 -29.60
CA ASN A 325 20.93 -36.04 -28.22
C ASN A 325 19.81 -35.46 -27.33
N ASN A 326 18.69 -35.09 -27.90
CA ASN A 326 17.50 -34.72 -27.15
C ASN A 326 16.66 -35.98 -26.94
N ILE A 327 15.93 -36.02 -25.81
CA ILE A 327 14.98 -37.10 -25.51
C ILE A 327 13.56 -36.52 -25.66
N ILE A 328 12.76 -37.15 -26.50
CA ILE A 328 11.39 -36.69 -26.85
C ILE A 328 10.46 -37.86 -26.57
N ASP A 329 9.82 -37.85 -25.40
CA ASP A 329 9.05 -38.97 -24.90
C ASP A 329 7.73 -38.54 -24.26
N GLN A 330 6.74 -39.42 -24.25
CA GLN A 330 5.47 -39.22 -23.56
C GLN A 330 4.71 -37.94 -24.01
N ASN A 331 4.97 -37.43 -25.21
CA ASN A 331 4.21 -36.33 -25.76
C ASN A 331 2.97 -36.86 -26.50
N HIS A 332 1.94 -36.05 -26.53
CA HIS A 332 0.67 -36.41 -27.15
C HIS A 332 0.43 -35.55 -28.42
N PHE A 333 0.38 -36.19 -29.57
CA PHE A 333 0.19 -35.54 -30.87
C PHE A 333 -1.19 -35.89 -31.41
N THR A 334 -2.03 -34.84 -31.61
CA THR A 334 -3.43 -35.01 -32.04
C THR A 334 -3.83 -33.97 -33.07
N GLN A 335 -4.43 -34.39 -34.16
CA GLN A 335 -5.00 -33.53 -35.21
C GLN A 335 -3.99 -32.50 -35.74
N ASN A 336 -2.73 -32.83 -35.81
CA ASN A 336 -1.69 -31.99 -36.39
C ASN A 336 -1.52 -32.26 -37.87
N THR A 337 -1.10 -31.26 -38.65
CA THR A 337 -0.79 -31.48 -40.08
C THR A 337 0.38 -32.41 -40.25
N ILE A 338 1.44 -32.26 -39.45
CA ILE A 338 2.56 -33.16 -39.28
C ILE A 338 2.85 -33.28 -37.82
N ASN A 339 2.77 -34.48 -37.23
CA ASN A 339 3.03 -34.67 -35.83
C ASN A 339 4.49 -34.37 -35.47
N ALA A 340 5.44 -34.93 -36.23
CA ALA A 340 6.86 -34.71 -35.94
C ALA A 340 7.71 -34.76 -37.21
N ARG A 341 8.82 -34.00 -37.21
CA ARG A 341 9.84 -34.02 -38.23
C ARG A 341 11.24 -34.12 -37.61
N GLU A 342 12.01 -35.11 -38.03
CA GLU A 342 13.39 -35.33 -37.57
C GLU A 342 14.38 -35.08 -38.70
N GLN A 343 15.29 -34.12 -38.52
CA GLN A 343 16.39 -33.85 -39.43
C GLN A 343 17.75 -33.92 -38.70
N GLY A 344 17.74 -34.08 -37.38
CA GLY A 344 18.90 -34.20 -36.53
C GLY A 344 19.24 -35.64 -36.16
N ARG A 345 19.54 -35.84 -34.87
CA ARG A 345 19.81 -37.18 -34.28
C ARG A 345 19.28 -37.24 -32.85
N ASN A 346 17.98 -37.32 -32.72
CA ASN A 346 17.30 -37.30 -31.43
C ASN A 346 16.71 -38.67 -31.10
N GLN A 347 16.46 -38.92 -29.83
CA GLN A 347 15.71 -40.08 -29.33
C GLN A 347 14.25 -39.67 -29.18
N TRP A 348 13.34 -40.47 -29.73
CA TRP A 348 11.90 -40.24 -29.69
C TRP A 348 11.18 -41.16 -28.69
N ASP A 349 11.93 -41.74 -27.83
CA ASP A 349 11.51 -42.55 -26.69
C ASP A 349 12.57 -42.49 -25.59
N ASP A 350 12.25 -42.92 -24.36
CA ASP A 350 13.19 -42.97 -23.25
C ASP A 350 13.79 -44.38 -23.05
N GLY A 351 13.58 -45.29 -24.02
CA GLY A 351 13.97 -46.67 -23.99
C GLY A 351 12.94 -47.61 -23.35
N PHE A 352 11.81 -47.05 -22.86
CA PHE A 352 10.70 -47.79 -22.26
C PHE A 352 9.35 -47.31 -22.77
N GLN A 353 9.20 -45.98 -22.97
CA GLN A 353 7.99 -45.36 -23.47
C GLN A 353 8.34 -44.29 -24.49
N GLY A 354 7.58 -44.21 -25.54
CA GLY A 354 7.67 -43.18 -26.57
C GLY A 354 6.53 -42.19 -26.47
N ASN A 355 6.00 -41.73 -27.61
CA ASN A 355 4.98 -40.74 -27.69
C ASN A 355 3.65 -41.32 -28.18
N TYR A 356 2.57 -40.64 -27.88
CA TYR A 356 1.26 -40.92 -28.45
C TYR A 356 1.10 -40.22 -29.79
N TRP A 357 0.69 -40.99 -30.82
CA TRP A 357 0.48 -40.54 -32.20
C TRP A 357 -0.95 -40.85 -32.64
N ASP A 358 -1.76 -39.88 -32.96
CA ASP A 358 -3.14 -40.11 -33.39
C ASP A 358 -3.26 -40.81 -34.74
N ASP A 359 -2.22 -40.79 -35.57
CA ASP A 359 -2.11 -41.48 -36.85
C ASP A 359 -1.39 -42.83 -36.75
N TYR A 360 -1.02 -43.30 -35.54
CA TYR A 360 -0.45 -44.62 -35.32
C TYR A 360 -1.56 -45.69 -35.38
N ASN A 361 -1.47 -46.60 -36.32
CA ASN A 361 -2.51 -47.59 -36.65
C ASN A 361 -2.05 -49.05 -36.55
N TYR A 362 -0.92 -49.32 -35.88
CA TYR A 362 -0.43 -50.69 -35.69
C TYR A 362 -0.98 -51.30 -34.41
N VAL A 363 -0.92 -52.65 -34.33
CA VAL A 363 -1.53 -53.41 -33.26
C VAL A 363 -0.57 -53.50 -32.07
N ASP A 364 -1.08 -53.39 -30.87
CA ASP A 364 -0.49 -53.81 -29.62
C ASP A 364 -1.03 -55.22 -29.31
N ARG A 365 -0.19 -56.26 -29.45
CA ARG A 365 -0.61 -57.67 -29.34
C ARG A 365 -0.43 -58.27 -27.98
N ASP A 366 0.45 -57.72 -27.19
CA ASP A 366 0.73 -58.17 -25.84
C ASP A 366 0.01 -57.31 -24.78
N TYR A 367 -0.72 -56.29 -25.21
CA TYR A 367 -1.57 -55.40 -24.39
C TYR A 367 -0.79 -54.64 -23.30
N ASP A 368 0.47 -54.30 -23.57
CA ASP A 368 1.27 -53.53 -22.64
C ASP A 368 1.11 -52.01 -22.80
N GLY A 369 0.27 -51.57 -23.74
CA GLY A 369 0.02 -50.17 -24.05
C GLY A 369 1.04 -49.52 -25.00
N ILE A 370 2.00 -50.32 -25.50
CA ILE A 370 3.02 -49.90 -26.44
C ILE A 370 2.79 -50.62 -27.79
N GLY A 371 2.89 -49.89 -28.88
CA GLY A 371 2.70 -50.46 -30.19
C GLY A 371 3.86 -51.40 -30.59
N ASP A 372 3.53 -52.58 -31.12
CA ASP A 372 4.49 -53.63 -31.56
C ASP A 372 5.47 -53.17 -32.66
N ARG A 373 5.29 -52.01 -33.25
CA ARG A 373 6.15 -51.48 -34.32
C ARG A 373 6.50 -50.01 -34.05
N ALA A 374 7.75 -49.67 -34.34
CA ALA A 374 8.20 -48.31 -34.23
C ALA A 374 7.35 -47.34 -35.11
N TYR A 375 7.01 -46.19 -34.60
CA TYR A 375 6.44 -45.09 -35.38
C TYR A 375 7.55 -44.39 -36.19
N VAL A 376 7.29 -44.14 -37.45
CA VAL A 376 8.28 -43.52 -38.35
C VAL A 376 8.08 -42.03 -38.37
N ILE A 377 9.05 -41.27 -37.86
CA ILE A 377 9.05 -39.84 -37.85
C ILE A 377 9.33 -39.29 -39.25
N ALA A 378 8.60 -38.27 -39.69
CA ALA A 378 8.81 -37.62 -40.98
C ALA A 378 10.25 -37.09 -41.14
N SER A 379 10.89 -37.35 -42.25
CA SER A 379 12.27 -37.01 -42.60
C SER A 379 13.37 -37.79 -41.91
N GLY A 380 13.04 -38.79 -41.08
CA GLY A 380 13.98 -39.72 -40.41
C GLY A 380 13.64 -39.90 -38.94
N GLY A 381 14.28 -40.85 -38.29
CA GLY A 381 14.02 -41.16 -36.87
C GLY A 381 12.87 -42.14 -36.64
N TYR A 382 12.87 -42.71 -35.45
CA TYR A 382 11.90 -43.70 -35.03
C TYR A 382 11.58 -43.50 -33.55
N ASP A 383 10.30 -43.63 -33.22
CA ASP A 383 9.82 -43.87 -31.86
C ASP A 383 9.64 -45.38 -31.77
N HIS A 384 10.49 -46.05 -30.97
CA HIS A 384 10.51 -47.51 -30.87
C HIS A 384 9.46 -48.07 -29.91
N TYR A 385 8.89 -47.19 -29.06
CA TYR A 385 7.91 -47.53 -28.05
C TYR A 385 6.67 -46.63 -28.15
N PRO A 386 6.06 -46.53 -29.39
CA PRO A 386 4.94 -45.63 -29.58
C PRO A 386 3.75 -46.06 -28.74
N LEU A 387 3.09 -45.13 -28.11
CA LEU A 387 1.91 -45.37 -27.32
C LEU A 387 0.71 -45.56 -28.23
N GLY A 388 -0.10 -46.60 -27.99
CA GLY A 388 -1.17 -47.05 -28.89
C GLY A 388 -2.53 -46.45 -28.55
N MET A 389 -3.42 -46.54 -29.56
CA MET A 389 -4.79 -45.98 -29.53
C MET A 389 -5.84 -46.93 -28.95
N PHE A 390 -5.49 -47.98 -28.24
CA PHE A 390 -6.45 -49.05 -27.95
C PHE A 390 -7.17 -48.95 -26.61
N LEU A 391 -6.80 -47.99 -25.80
CA LEU A 391 -7.46 -47.76 -24.53
C LEU A 391 -8.50 -46.63 -24.67
N GLN A 392 -9.61 -46.77 -24.00
CA GLN A 392 -10.62 -45.72 -23.95
C GLN A 392 -10.13 -44.61 -23.04
N PRO A 393 -10.53 -43.33 -23.29
CA PRO A 393 -10.21 -42.27 -22.36
C PRO A 393 -10.83 -42.55 -21.00
N PRO A 394 -10.21 -42.07 -19.92
CA PRO A 394 -10.88 -42.09 -18.64
C PRO A 394 -12.31 -41.53 -18.74
N ASP A 395 -13.20 -42.04 -17.95
CA ASP A 395 -14.54 -41.51 -17.87
C ASP A 395 -14.47 -40.00 -17.45
N LYS A 396 -15.51 -39.28 -17.82
CA LYS A 396 -15.65 -37.88 -17.42
C LYS A 396 -15.60 -37.77 -15.89
N PRO A 397 -14.62 -37.04 -15.30
CA PRO A 397 -14.56 -36.88 -13.85
C PRO A 397 -15.87 -36.35 -13.27
N SER A 398 -16.29 -36.93 -12.14
CA SER A 398 -17.61 -36.72 -11.55
C SER A 398 -17.55 -36.51 -10.05
N ASN A 399 -18.69 -36.27 -9.42
CA ASN A 399 -18.85 -36.09 -7.98
C ASN A 399 -17.91 -35.03 -7.41
N PRO A 400 -18.01 -33.74 -7.85
CA PRO A 400 -17.14 -32.69 -7.38
C PRO A 400 -17.36 -32.36 -5.90
N SER A 401 -16.29 -31.99 -5.22
CA SER A 401 -16.37 -31.32 -3.93
C SER A 401 -15.35 -30.16 -3.94
N PRO A 402 -15.76 -28.95 -3.60
CA PRO A 402 -17.15 -28.54 -3.25
C PRO A 402 -18.14 -28.94 -4.34
N VAL A 403 -19.40 -29.20 -3.95
CA VAL A 403 -20.44 -29.49 -4.96
C VAL A 403 -20.70 -28.27 -5.82
N ASP A 404 -21.23 -28.52 -7.03
CA ASP A 404 -21.52 -27.42 -7.96
C ASP A 404 -22.47 -26.40 -7.32
N ASP A 405 -22.15 -25.12 -7.43
CA ASP A 405 -22.83 -23.97 -6.82
C ASP A 405 -22.85 -23.95 -5.27
N GLU A 406 -21.92 -24.66 -4.60
CA GLU A 406 -21.82 -24.59 -3.13
C GLU A 406 -21.43 -23.21 -2.64
N GLU A 407 -22.18 -22.68 -1.67
CA GLU A 407 -21.93 -21.39 -1.03
C GLU A 407 -21.26 -21.56 0.35
N ASN A 408 -20.64 -20.50 0.84
CA ASN A 408 -20.00 -20.44 2.17
C ASN A 408 -18.86 -21.45 2.39
N VAL A 409 -18.18 -21.84 1.33
CA VAL A 409 -17.04 -22.75 1.37
C VAL A 409 -15.89 -22.12 2.17
N GLY A 410 -15.19 -22.92 2.98
CA GLY A 410 -14.04 -22.44 3.77
C GLY A 410 -12.92 -21.94 2.88
N LEU A 411 -12.06 -21.04 3.39
CA LEU A 411 -10.96 -20.44 2.60
C LEU A 411 -9.85 -21.46 2.26
N SER A 412 -9.63 -22.43 3.11
CA SER A 412 -8.79 -23.59 2.81
C SER A 412 -9.67 -24.64 2.13
N VAL A 413 -9.60 -24.70 0.81
CA VAL A 413 -10.44 -25.54 -0.02
C VAL A 413 -9.68 -26.79 -0.44
N THR A 414 -10.33 -27.93 -0.34
CA THR A 414 -9.86 -29.16 -0.97
C THR A 414 -10.84 -29.53 -2.06
N LEU A 415 -10.43 -29.38 -3.31
CA LEU A 415 -11.14 -29.93 -4.44
C LEU A 415 -10.92 -31.43 -4.49
N TRP A 416 -11.96 -32.21 -4.75
CA TRP A 416 -11.82 -33.59 -5.10
C TRP A 416 -12.89 -34.03 -6.07
N VAL A 417 -12.58 -35.05 -6.86
CA VAL A 417 -13.47 -35.68 -7.83
C VAL A 417 -13.26 -37.18 -7.81
N THR A 418 -14.27 -37.93 -8.20
CA THR A 418 -14.14 -39.33 -8.52
C THR A 418 -13.71 -39.50 -9.97
N VAL A 419 -12.73 -40.31 -10.23
CA VAL A 419 -12.27 -40.65 -11.58
C VAL A 419 -12.34 -42.14 -11.80
N THR A 420 -12.79 -42.54 -12.97
CA THR A 420 -12.88 -43.94 -13.43
C THR A 420 -12.26 -44.07 -14.83
N ASP A 421 -11.80 -45.23 -15.14
CA ASP A 421 -11.24 -45.57 -16.44
C ASP A 421 -11.71 -46.96 -16.85
N PRO A 422 -12.42 -47.09 -18.01
CA PRO A 422 -13.02 -48.36 -18.42
C PRO A 422 -12.05 -49.53 -18.65
N ASP A 423 -10.80 -49.22 -18.93
CA ASP A 423 -9.80 -50.22 -19.34
C ASP A 423 -8.43 -50.04 -18.67
N SER A 424 -8.31 -49.10 -17.73
CA SER A 424 -7.11 -48.97 -16.90
C SER A 424 -7.47 -48.99 -15.40
N ASN A 425 -6.66 -49.68 -14.62
CA ASN A 425 -6.79 -49.67 -13.16
C ASN A 425 -6.13 -48.44 -12.52
N ILE A 426 -5.46 -47.61 -13.30
CA ILE A 426 -4.72 -46.43 -12.82
C ILE A 426 -4.86 -45.29 -13.83
N ILE A 427 -5.40 -44.17 -13.41
CA ILE A 427 -5.37 -42.90 -14.14
C ILE A 427 -4.03 -42.23 -13.85
N SER A 428 -3.23 -42.03 -14.90
CA SER A 428 -1.84 -41.54 -14.80
C SER A 428 -1.74 -40.17 -14.14
N GLU A 429 -2.62 -39.26 -14.51
CA GLU A 429 -2.66 -37.92 -13.93
C GLU A 429 -4.08 -37.34 -13.92
N VAL A 430 -4.46 -36.81 -12.79
CA VAL A 430 -5.71 -36.04 -12.63
C VAL A 430 -5.33 -34.59 -12.30
N SER A 431 -5.62 -33.68 -13.19
CA SER A 431 -5.19 -32.28 -13.12
C SER A 431 -6.38 -31.37 -12.88
N PHE A 432 -6.25 -30.48 -11.92
CA PHE A 432 -7.28 -29.50 -11.54
C PHE A 432 -6.95 -28.13 -12.14
N TYR A 433 -7.93 -27.46 -12.70
CA TYR A 433 -7.76 -26.18 -13.39
C TYR A 433 -8.75 -25.13 -12.90
N ASN A 434 -8.29 -23.90 -12.86
CA ASN A 434 -9.19 -22.74 -12.77
C ASN A 434 -9.83 -22.50 -14.16
N ALA A 435 -11.14 -22.53 -14.23
CA ALA A 435 -11.86 -22.44 -15.50
C ALA A 435 -11.89 -21.01 -16.09
N VAL A 436 -11.56 -19.98 -15.31
CA VAL A 436 -11.56 -18.59 -15.79
C VAL A 436 -10.32 -18.28 -16.61
N ASN A 437 -9.16 -18.80 -16.19
CA ASN A 437 -7.87 -18.48 -16.81
C ASN A 437 -7.14 -19.72 -17.34
N ASN A 438 -7.74 -20.90 -17.20
CA ASN A 438 -7.18 -22.21 -17.58
C ASN A 438 -5.83 -22.54 -16.92
N VAL A 439 -5.57 -21.93 -15.76
CA VAL A 439 -4.36 -22.21 -14.99
C VAL A 439 -4.53 -23.48 -14.19
N ARG A 440 -3.55 -24.35 -14.24
CA ARG A 440 -3.53 -25.58 -13.46
C ARG A 440 -3.31 -25.28 -11.98
N ILE A 441 -4.26 -25.66 -11.13
CA ILE A 441 -4.23 -25.47 -9.67
C ILE A 441 -3.35 -26.52 -9.00
N GLY A 442 -3.45 -27.77 -9.47
CA GLY A 442 -2.73 -28.90 -8.91
C GLY A 442 -2.98 -30.18 -9.70
N TYR A 443 -2.33 -31.25 -9.29
CA TYR A 443 -2.52 -32.56 -9.91
C TYR A 443 -2.21 -33.69 -8.94
N VAL A 444 -2.75 -34.88 -9.25
CA VAL A 444 -2.46 -36.14 -8.58
C VAL A 444 -2.07 -37.16 -9.64
N ARG A 445 -1.03 -37.94 -9.40
CA ARG A 445 -0.62 -38.99 -10.29
C ARG A 445 -0.96 -40.37 -9.76
N ASN A 446 -1.09 -41.31 -10.67
CA ASN A 446 -1.34 -42.74 -10.39
C ASN A 446 -2.56 -42.93 -9.49
N VAL A 447 -3.68 -42.27 -9.88
CA VAL A 447 -4.94 -42.41 -9.17
C VAL A 447 -5.56 -43.76 -9.54
N VAL A 448 -5.85 -44.56 -8.53
CA VAL A 448 -6.48 -45.88 -8.74
C VAL A 448 -7.91 -45.68 -9.25
N ASP A 449 -8.32 -46.48 -10.21
CA ASP A 449 -9.67 -46.48 -10.76
C ASP A 449 -10.74 -46.49 -9.68
N GLY A 450 -11.76 -45.68 -9.86
CA GLY A 450 -12.88 -45.49 -8.89
C GLY A 450 -12.51 -44.78 -7.60
N LYS A 451 -11.30 -44.20 -7.47
CA LYS A 451 -10.87 -43.40 -6.31
C LYS A 451 -10.91 -41.93 -6.56
N ASN A 452 -10.87 -41.18 -5.47
CA ASN A 452 -10.89 -39.72 -5.52
C ASN A 452 -9.47 -39.19 -5.73
N ALA A 453 -9.36 -38.23 -6.64
CA ALA A 453 -8.24 -37.32 -6.76
C ALA A 453 -8.54 -36.02 -6.02
N SER A 454 -7.56 -35.42 -5.37
CA SER A 454 -7.78 -34.17 -4.62
C SER A 454 -6.63 -33.17 -4.75
N CYS A 455 -6.97 -31.89 -4.65
CA CYS A 455 -6.02 -30.78 -4.64
C CYS A 455 -6.49 -29.73 -3.63
N SER A 456 -5.57 -29.28 -2.77
CA SER A 456 -5.90 -28.28 -1.75
C SER A 456 -5.17 -26.97 -2.02
N PHE A 457 -5.85 -25.86 -1.80
CA PHE A 457 -5.31 -24.51 -1.94
C PHE A 457 -6.14 -23.53 -1.09
N THR A 458 -5.70 -22.30 -1.03
CA THR A 458 -6.40 -21.24 -0.28
C THR A 458 -6.93 -20.19 -1.22
N LEU A 459 -8.12 -19.69 -0.90
CA LEU A 459 -8.79 -18.62 -1.64
C LEU A 459 -9.11 -17.45 -0.71
N PRO A 460 -9.20 -16.24 -1.22
CA PRO A 460 -9.71 -15.12 -0.46
C PRO A 460 -11.21 -15.27 -0.16
N PHE A 461 -11.71 -14.43 0.71
CA PHE A 461 -13.13 -14.27 0.95
C PHE A 461 -13.86 -13.77 -0.30
N ASP A 462 -15.20 -13.91 -0.34
CA ASP A 462 -16.08 -13.37 -1.38
C ASP A 462 -15.69 -13.77 -2.80
N THR A 463 -15.12 -14.97 -2.96
CA THR A 463 -14.60 -15.44 -4.24
C THR A 463 -15.49 -16.53 -4.80
N THR A 464 -16.14 -16.26 -5.93
CA THR A 464 -16.75 -17.30 -6.75
C THR A 464 -15.65 -17.90 -7.61
N TYR A 465 -15.44 -19.19 -7.48
CA TYR A 465 -14.38 -19.93 -8.13
C TYR A 465 -14.96 -20.94 -9.10
N ALA A 466 -14.50 -20.88 -10.34
CA ALA A 466 -14.85 -21.82 -11.37
C ALA A 466 -13.69 -22.79 -11.63
N TRP A 467 -13.95 -24.08 -11.65
CA TRP A 467 -12.92 -25.08 -11.82
C TRP A 467 -13.40 -26.28 -12.63
N TYR A 468 -12.45 -26.98 -13.20
CA TYR A 468 -12.67 -28.25 -13.90
C TYR A 468 -11.47 -29.16 -13.69
N VAL A 469 -11.66 -30.42 -14.08
CA VAL A 469 -10.64 -31.47 -13.93
C VAL A 469 -10.43 -32.14 -15.26
N ILE A 470 -9.17 -32.47 -15.54
CA ILE A 470 -8.79 -33.36 -16.65
C ILE A 470 -8.21 -34.64 -16.03
N ALA A 471 -8.82 -35.77 -16.33
CA ALA A 471 -8.27 -37.07 -16.07
C ALA A 471 -7.52 -37.58 -17.31
N ASN A 472 -6.30 -38.03 -17.12
CA ASN A 472 -5.40 -38.51 -18.18
C ASN A 472 -4.81 -39.85 -17.78
N ASP A 473 -4.99 -40.86 -18.64
CA ASP A 473 -4.45 -42.20 -18.47
C ASP A 473 -3.03 -42.35 -19.02
N SER A 474 -2.40 -41.29 -19.49
CA SER A 474 -1.15 -41.15 -20.27
C SER A 474 -1.31 -41.27 -21.78
N LEU A 475 -2.47 -41.68 -22.25
CA LEU A 475 -2.77 -41.87 -23.68
C LEU A 475 -3.85 -40.95 -24.15
N GLN A 476 -4.90 -40.81 -23.36
CA GLN A 476 -6.06 -40.01 -23.65
C GLN A 476 -6.46 -39.23 -22.38
N GLN A 477 -7.33 -38.26 -22.58
CA GLN A 477 -7.83 -37.46 -21.48
C GLN A 477 -9.31 -37.15 -21.64
N ASN A 478 -9.97 -36.96 -20.52
CA ASN A 478 -11.34 -36.46 -20.50
C ASN A 478 -11.47 -35.36 -19.47
N GLN A 479 -12.29 -34.36 -19.83
CA GLN A 479 -12.52 -33.19 -19.00
C GLN A 479 -13.89 -33.27 -18.34
N SER A 480 -13.95 -32.86 -17.08
CA SER A 480 -15.21 -32.69 -16.34
C SER A 480 -16.06 -31.55 -16.90
N ASP A 481 -17.26 -31.40 -16.35
CA ASP A 481 -17.97 -30.11 -16.40
C ASP A 481 -17.18 -29.02 -15.67
N ILE A 482 -17.54 -27.80 -15.90
CA ILE A 482 -17.05 -26.66 -15.10
C ILE A 482 -18.00 -26.57 -13.90
N TRP A 483 -17.44 -26.59 -12.71
CA TRP A 483 -18.17 -26.44 -11.47
C TRP A 483 -17.82 -25.12 -10.79
N PHE A 484 -18.73 -24.64 -9.99
CA PHE A 484 -18.60 -23.37 -9.30
C PHE A 484 -18.75 -23.58 -7.79
N PHE A 485 -18.14 -22.74 -7.01
CA PHE A 485 -18.46 -22.57 -5.58
C PHE A 485 -18.08 -21.15 -5.15
N THR A 486 -18.66 -20.70 -4.04
CA THR A 486 -18.36 -19.38 -3.49
C THR A 486 -17.83 -19.51 -2.06
N THR A 487 -16.69 -18.89 -1.79
CA THR A 487 -16.09 -18.87 -0.46
C THR A 487 -16.89 -18.01 0.50
N LYS A 488 -16.66 -18.22 1.80
CA LYS A 488 -17.27 -17.43 2.86
C LYS A 488 -17.12 -15.94 2.59
N GLN A 489 -18.14 -15.20 2.98
CA GLN A 489 -18.04 -13.75 2.98
C GLN A 489 -16.95 -13.29 3.92
N ARG A 490 -16.28 -12.23 3.51
CA ARG A 490 -15.29 -11.58 4.35
C ARG A 490 -16.01 -11.05 5.60
N PRO A 491 -15.52 -11.37 6.79
CA PRO A 491 -15.93 -10.61 7.96
C PRO A 491 -15.75 -9.11 7.66
N PRO A 492 -16.66 -8.28 8.11
CA PRO A 492 -16.45 -6.84 8.01
C PRO A 492 -15.04 -6.51 8.52
N GLU A 493 -14.34 -5.64 7.79
CA GLU A 493 -13.02 -5.20 8.25
C GLU A 493 -13.20 -4.50 9.59
N ASN A 494 -12.42 -4.93 10.55
CA ASN A 494 -12.35 -4.24 11.82
C ASN A 494 -12.03 -2.77 11.57
N GLN A 495 -12.88 -1.87 12.03
CA GLN A 495 -12.64 -0.44 11.98
C GLN A 495 -11.80 -0.04 13.21
N LYS A 496 -11.00 0.99 13.07
CA LYS A 496 -10.23 1.50 14.19
C LYS A 496 -11.17 2.14 15.21
N PRO A 497 -10.93 1.96 16.50
CA PRO A 497 -11.65 2.71 17.51
C PRO A 497 -11.35 4.22 17.36
N VAL A 498 -12.24 5.04 17.83
CA VAL A 498 -12.07 6.49 17.88
C VAL A 498 -11.78 6.89 19.33
N ALA A 499 -10.55 7.26 19.59
CA ALA A 499 -10.14 7.76 20.90
C ALA A 499 -10.76 9.13 21.18
N ASN A 500 -11.36 9.30 22.34
CA ASN A 500 -11.87 10.59 22.80
C ASN A 500 -11.38 10.83 24.24
N PRO A 501 -10.31 11.61 24.42
CA PRO A 501 -9.76 11.89 25.75
C PRO A 501 -10.58 12.91 26.55
N GLY A 502 -11.68 13.42 26.01
CA GLY A 502 -12.41 14.52 26.65
C GLY A 502 -11.58 15.81 26.72
N GLY A 503 -11.98 16.71 27.60
CA GLY A 503 -11.27 17.96 27.85
C GLY A 503 -11.60 19.10 26.86
N PRO A 504 -10.81 20.17 26.80
CA PRO A 504 -9.59 20.40 27.60
C PRO A 504 -9.86 20.47 29.11
N TYR A 505 -8.91 20.01 29.91
CA TYR A 505 -8.99 19.99 31.37
C TYR A 505 -8.25 21.20 31.96
N VAL A 506 -8.83 21.79 33.00
CA VAL A 506 -8.21 22.90 33.72
C VAL A 506 -8.34 22.67 35.21
N THR A 507 -7.23 22.77 35.92
CA THR A 507 -7.22 22.69 37.38
C THR A 507 -6.11 23.55 37.97
N LYS A 508 -6.08 23.67 39.30
CA LYS A 508 -5.00 24.32 40.03
C LYS A 508 -3.87 23.34 40.34
N LEU A 509 -2.70 23.89 40.58
CA LEU A 509 -1.53 23.13 41.00
C LEU A 509 -1.86 22.25 42.22
N ASN A 510 -1.35 21.01 42.21
CA ASN A 510 -1.58 20.01 43.25
C ASN A 510 -3.04 19.55 43.45
N GLN A 511 -3.95 19.91 42.54
CA GLN A 511 -5.28 19.34 42.49
C GLN A 511 -5.35 18.18 41.50
N SER A 512 -6.09 17.12 41.85
CA SER A 512 -6.30 16.00 40.94
C SER A 512 -7.17 16.39 39.75
N VAL A 513 -6.79 15.94 38.58
CA VAL A 513 -7.62 16.01 37.34
C VAL A 513 -8.21 14.62 37.12
N SER A 514 -9.51 14.53 37.03
CA SER A 514 -10.21 13.31 36.61
C SER A 514 -10.36 13.32 35.09
N PHE A 515 -9.65 12.45 34.43
CA PHE A 515 -9.75 12.25 32.97
C PHE A 515 -10.89 11.30 32.63
N ASN A 516 -11.43 11.40 31.45
CA ASN A 516 -12.55 10.55 31.05
C ASN A 516 -12.42 10.14 29.58
N GLY A 517 -12.11 8.87 29.34
CA GLY A 517 -12.04 8.26 28.03
C GLY A 517 -13.32 7.53 27.59
N SER A 518 -14.36 7.54 28.41
CA SER A 518 -15.60 6.76 28.17
C SER A 518 -16.39 7.17 26.91
N LEU A 519 -16.08 8.33 26.33
CA LEU A 519 -16.67 8.79 25.07
C LEU A 519 -15.93 8.25 23.84
N SER A 520 -14.86 7.49 24.04
CA SER A 520 -14.23 6.73 22.95
C SER A 520 -15.21 5.66 22.47
N ILE A 521 -15.26 5.47 21.18
CA ILE A 521 -16.17 4.51 20.55
C ILE A 521 -15.40 3.58 19.62
N ASP A 522 -15.89 2.39 19.46
CA ASP A 522 -15.51 1.49 18.40
C ASP A 522 -16.72 1.31 17.46
N PRO A 523 -16.57 1.59 16.16
CA PRO A 523 -17.69 1.56 15.23
C PRO A 523 -18.31 0.18 15.00
N ASP A 524 -17.56 -0.91 15.21
CA ASP A 524 -17.98 -2.28 14.92
C ASP A 524 -17.65 -3.30 16.02
N GLY A 525 -17.07 -2.85 17.14
CA GLY A 525 -16.70 -3.71 18.26
C GLY A 525 -16.74 -3.01 19.60
N ASN A 526 -15.84 -3.37 20.47
CA ASN A 526 -15.71 -2.83 21.81
C ASN A 526 -14.27 -2.42 22.11
N ILE A 527 -14.09 -1.32 22.79
CA ILE A 527 -12.78 -0.93 23.29
C ILE A 527 -12.44 -1.80 24.51
N THR A 528 -11.34 -2.53 24.40
CA THR A 528 -10.86 -3.44 25.47
C THR A 528 -9.76 -2.84 26.32
N PHE A 529 -9.13 -1.77 25.85
CA PHE A 529 -7.95 -1.23 26.52
C PHE A 529 -7.88 0.28 26.40
N TYR A 530 -7.57 0.95 27.50
CA TYR A 530 -7.35 2.39 27.61
C TYR A 530 -5.98 2.64 28.24
N ARG A 531 -5.21 3.54 27.68
CA ARG A 531 -3.88 3.91 28.17
C ARG A 531 -3.67 5.41 28.06
N TRP A 532 -3.38 6.02 29.18
CA TRP A 532 -3.16 7.46 29.27
C TRP A 532 -1.69 7.80 29.50
N ASN A 533 -1.24 8.82 28.80
CA ASN A 533 0.01 9.51 29.02
C ASN A 533 -0.30 10.98 29.30
N PHE A 534 0.07 11.45 30.48
CA PHE A 534 -0.30 12.78 30.96
C PHE A 534 0.65 13.88 30.49
N GLY A 535 1.73 13.56 29.79
CA GLY A 535 2.65 14.53 29.18
C GLY A 535 3.66 15.16 30.13
N ASP A 536 3.69 14.75 31.39
CA ASP A 536 4.60 15.24 32.44
C ASP A 536 5.76 14.27 32.75
N GLY A 537 5.86 13.18 31.99
CA GLY A 537 6.86 12.13 32.21
C GLY A 537 6.50 11.11 33.29
N SER A 538 5.32 11.21 33.89
CA SER A 538 4.80 10.21 34.82
C SER A 538 4.51 8.87 34.14
N SER A 539 4.34 7.82 34.94
CA SER A 539 3.96 6.49 34.45
C SER A 539 2.57 6.53 33.82
N GLN A 540 2.42 5.84 32.68
CA GLN A 540 1.13 5.69 32.00
C GLN A 540 0.14 4.92 32.86
N ILE A 541 -1.12 5.30 32.84
CA ILE A 541 -2.21 4.65 33.59
C ILE A 541 -3.13 3.91 32.63
N LEU A 542 -3.52 2.70 33.03
CA LEU A 542 -4.41 1.81 32.30
C LEU A 542 -5.79 1.84 32.95
N ASP A 543 -6.60 2.83 32.63
CA ASP A 543 -7.95 2.99 33.16
C ASP A 543 -8.80 3.78 32.15
N ILE A 544 -10.12 3.59 32.17
CA ILE A 544 -11.05 4.36 31.36
C ILE A 544 -11.17 5.81 31.83
N SER A 545 -11.04 6.04 33.15
CA SER A 545 -11.24 7.34 33.79
C SER A 545 -10.24 7.56 34.91
N PRO A 546 -8.94 7.70 34.61
CA PRO A 546 -7.92 7.85 35.64
C PRO A 546 -7.94 9.24 36.28
N GLU A 547 -7.42 9.31 37.51
CA GLU A 547 -7.05 10.56 38.15
C GLU A 547 -5.54 10.79 38.08
N HIS A 548 -5.15 12.05 37.86
CA HIS A 548 -3.76 12.43 37.82
C HIS A 548 -3.53 13.82 38.43
N THR A 549 -2.42 14.00 39.15
CA THR A 549 -2.03 15.27 39.79
C THR A 549 -0.68 15.72 39.22
N TYR A 550 -0.59 16.94 38.76
CA TYR A 550 0.64 17.52 38.24
C TYR A 550 1.41 18.27 39.34
N ALA A 551 2.72 18.10 39.31
CA ALA A 551 3.63 18.73 40.28
C ALA A 551 4.04 20.14 39.92
N ASP A 552 3.94 20.52 38.62
CA ASP A 552 4.33 21.83 38.12
C ASP A 552 3.18 22.48 37.37
N PRO A 553 3.07 23.84 37.37
CA PRO A 553 2.09 24.53 36.53
C PRO A 553 2.53 24.49 35.09
N GLY A 554 1.57 24.42 34.16
CA GLY A 554 1.87 24.37 32.75
C GLY A 554 0.70 23.87 31.91
N VAL A 555 0.94 23.73 30.62
CA VAL A 555 0.00 23.10 29.69
C VAL A 555 0.62 21.78 29.24
N TYR A 556 -0.03 20.69 29.58
CA TYR A 556 0.41 19.34 29.28
C TYR A 556 -0.41 18.75 28.15
N ILE A 557 0.24 18.12 27.20
CA ILE A 557 -0.44 17.34 26.17
C ILE A 557 -0.72 15.95 26.73
N VAL A 558 -2.00 15.65 26.90
CA VAL A 558 -2.47 14.37 27.41
C VAL A 558 -2.91 13.50 26.24
N THR A 559 -2.35 12.32 26.14
CA THR A 559 -2.65 11.37 25.07
C THR A 559 -3.41 10.17 25.64
N LEU A 560 -4.58 9.90 25.05
CA LEU A 560 -5.32 8.66 25.25
C LEU A 560 -5.06 7.74 24.06
N THR A 561 -4.63 6.52 24.35
CA THR A 561 -4.59 5.42 23.36
C THR A 561 -5.67 4.41 23.75
N VAL A 562 -6.51 4.04 22.80
CA VAL A 562 -7.51 2.98 22.97
C VAL A 562 -7.23 1.84 21.99
N VAL A 563 -7.58 0.62 22.39
CA VAL A 563 -7.44 -0.59 21.58
C VAL A 563 -8.76 -1.33 21.59
N ASP A 564 -9.22 -1.77 20.42
CA ASP A 564 -10.43 -2.56 20.27
C ASP A 564 -10.25 -4.03 20.62
N ASP A 565 -11.29 -4.82 20.52
CA ASP A 565 -11.28 -6.26 20.81
C ASP A 565 -10.60 -7.09 19.71
N ASP A 566 -10.39 -6.51 18.53
CA ASP A 566 -9.66 -7.11 17.40
C ASP A 566 -8.19 -6.62 17.28
N GLY A 567 -7.73 -5.76 18.20
CA GLY A 567 -6.33 -5.38 18.37
C GLY A 567 -5.89 -4.15 17.59
N ARG A 568 -6.81 -3.41 16.92
CA ARG A 568 -6.46 -2.11 16.35
C ARG A 568 -6.45 -1.02 17.43
N SER A 569 -5.68 0.00 17.20
CA SER A 569 -5.54 1.09 18.14
C SER A 569 -5.72 2.44 17.48
N SER A 570 -6.17 3.39 18.27
CA SER A 570 -6.24 4.80 17.93
C SER A 570 -5.76 5.65 19.11
N MET A 571 -5.28 6.84 18.83
CA MET A 571 -4.88 7.78 19.85
C MET A 571 -5.42 9.17 19.54
N ALA A 572 -5.74 9.88 20.60
CA ALA A 572 -6.15 11.28 20.52
C ALA A 572 -5.52 12.08 21.66
N ASN A 573 -5.33 13.36 21.40
CA ASN A 573 -4.72 14.27 22.35
C ASN A 573 -5.75 15.26 22.88
N THR A 574 -5.55 15.65 24.12
CA THR A 574 -6.21 16.80 24.76
C THR A 574 -5.17 17.57 25.57
N THR A 575 -5.58 18.64 26.23
CA THR A 575 -4.69 19.40 27.08
C THR A 575 -5.18 19.42 28.52
N ALA A 576 -4.22 19.39 29.46
CA ALA A 576 -4.45 19.72 30.85
C ALA A 576 -3.69 21.01 31.18
N THR A 577 -4.42 22.05 31.53
CA THR A 577 -3.86 23.34 31.93
C THR A 577 -3.84 23.42 33.45
N ILE A 578 -2.65 23.47 34.02
CA ILE A 578 -2.42 23.55 35.44
C ILE A 578 -2.05 24.99 35.80
N GLN A 579 -2.96 25.64 36.47
CA GLN A 579 -2.81 27.05 36.84
C GLN A 579 -1.99 27.15 38.15
N SER A 580 -0.99 28.02 38.14
CA SER A 580 -0.31 28.39 39.39
C SER A 580 -1.23 29.28 40.22
N ASP A 581 -1.20 29.11 41.53
CA ASP A 581 -1.84 30.03 42.46
C ASP A 581 -1.06 31.35 42.60
N ILE A 582 -0.27 31.72 41.61
CA ILE A 582 0.39 33.01 41.57
C ILE A 582 -0.66 34.06 41.25
N PHE A 583 -1.15 34.73 42.26
CA PHE A 583 -1.84 36.00 42.12
C PHE A 583 -0.87 36.97 41.47
N ILE A 584 -1.11 37.34 40.27
CA ILE A 584 -0.50 38.53 39.65
C ILE A 584 -1.35 39.69 40.07
N ASN A 585 -0.89 40.40 41.12
CA ASN A 585 -1.58 41.59 41.61
C ASN A 585 -1.66 42.67 40.51
N THR A 586 -2.83 43.14 40.25
CA THR A 586 -3.08 44.26 39.33
C THR A 586 -3.06 45.54 40.16
N PRO A 587 -2.22 46.54 39.83
CA PRO A 587 -2.21 47.80 40.60
C PRO A 587 -3.59 48.47 40.61
N PRO A 588 -3.95 49.11 41.74
CA PRO A 588 -5.21 49.80 41.90
C PRO A 588 -5.32 50.99 40.89
N VAL A 589 -6.51 51.45 40.65
CA VAL A 589 -6.78 52.65 39.86
C VAL A 589 -7.11 53.81 40.82
N ALA A 590 -6.19 54.74 40.97
CA ALA A 590 -6.39 55.93 41.79
C ALA A 590 -7.32 56.92 41.06
N THR A 591 -8.25 57.53 41.79
CA THR A 591 -9.11 58.61 41.31
C THR A 591 -9.28 59.64 42.43
N CYS A 592 -9.52 60.88 42.09
CA CYS A 592 -9.83 61.91 43.08
C CYS A 592 -10.84 62.94 42.53
N VAL A 593 -11.80 63.19 43.30
CA VAL A 593 -12.76 64.27 43.00
C VAL A 593 -12.44 65.49 43.92
N ALA A 594 -12.26 66.61 43.32
CA ALA A 594 -12.00 67.83 44.03
C ALA A 594 -12.59 69.06 43.27
N PRO A 595 -12.93 70.13 43.91
CA PRO A 595 -13.36 71.34 43.21
C PRO A 595 -12.20 71.99 42.44
N SER A 596 -12.45 72.33 41.18
CA SER A 596 -11.43 72.94 40.31
C SER A 596 -11.02 74.35 40.66
N THR A 597 -11.86 75.05 41.47
CA THR A 597 -11.58 76.39 41.92
C THR A 597 -12.16 76.65 43.33
N VAL A 598 -11.34 77.20 44.19
CA VAL A 598 -11.71 77.60 45.58
C VAL A 598 -11.14 78.94 45.91
N THR A 599 -11.52 79.50 47.09
CA THR A 599 -10.92 80.70 47.59
C THR A 599 -9.90 80.41 48.70
N VAL A 600 -8.96 81.37 48.92
CA VAL A 600 -7.97 81.27 50.02
C VAL A 600 -8.69 80.99 51.36
N ASP A 601 -8.11 80.10 52.17
CA ASP A 601 -8.62 79.64 53.46
C ASP A 601 -9.96 78.90 53.43
N GLN A 602 -10.47 78.59 52.25
CA GLN A 602 -11.62 77.73 52.12
C GLN A 602 -11.19 76.24 52.34
N VAL A 603 -11.97 75.54 53.15
CA VAL A 603 -11.75 74.11 53.32
C VAL A 603 -12.10 73.40 52.02
N VAL A 604 -11.14 72.65 51.49
CA VAL A 604 -11.27 71.87 50.28
C VAL A 604 -11.28 70.39 50.65
N THR A 605 -12.33 69.75 50.23
CA THR A 605 -12.45 68.32 50.39
C THR A 605 -11.96 67.61 49.12
N PHE A 606 -11.07 66.65 49.31
CA PHE A 606 -10.58 65.71 48.28
C PHE A 606 -11.16 64.34 48.58
N ASP A 607 -11.79 63.75 47.59
CA ASP A 607 -12.48 62.49 47.73
C ASP A 607 -11.93 61.50 46.72
N ALA A 608 -11.21 60.50 47.23
CA ALA A 608 -10.67 59.40 46.45
C ALA A 608 -11.47 58.10 46.61
N SER A 609 -12.68 58.14 47.15
CA SER A 609 -13.51 56.95 47.42
C SER A 609 -13.91 56.15 46.15
N SER A 610 -13.81 56.76 45.00
CA SER A 610 -14.04 56.10 43.73
C SER A 610 -12.81 55.35 43.15
N SER A 611 -11.68 55.40 43.87
CA SER A 611 -10.53 54.55 43.56
C SER A 611 -10.92 53.08 43.69
N SER A 612 -10.45 52.24 42.82
CA SER A 612 -10.84 50.83 42.75
C SER A 612 -9.65 49.93 42.46
N ASP A 613 -9.75 48.70 42.92
CA ASP A 613 -8.83 47.67 42.57
C ASP A 613 -9.60 46.48 41.97
N SER A 614 -9.10 45.93 40.86
CA SER A 614 -9.81 44.93 40.08
C SER A 614 -9.72 43.52 40.66
N ASP A 615 -8.70 43.25 41.43
CA ASP A 615 -8.38 41.94 42.00
C ASP A 615 -8.02 41.97 43.51
N GLY A 616 -8.18 43.15 44.13
CA GLY A 616 -7.92 43.33 45.52
C GLY A 616 -8.79 44.42 46.19
N THR A 617 -8.25 45.04 47.20
CA THR A 617 -8.85 46.15 47.92
C THR A 617 -7.83 47.24 48.22
N ILE A 618 -8.21 48.50 48.09
CA ILE A 618 -7.37 49.60 48.48
C ILE A 618 -7.30 49.64 50.02
N VAL A 619 -6.10 49.65 50.56
CA VAL A 619 -5.86 49.61 52.01
C VAL A 619 -5.32 50.95 52.54
N GLY A 620 -4.87 51.84 51.65
CA GLY A 620 -4.34 53.15 52.07
C GLY A 620 -4.39 54.23 51.02
N TYR A 621 -4.43 55.46 51.49
CA TYR A 621 -4.40 56.67 50.70
C TYR A 621 -3.37 57.62 51.34
N ARG A 622 -2.59 58.33 50.50
CA ARG A 622 -1.73 59.43 50.95
C ARG A 622 -1.83 60.61 50.01
N TRP A 623 -1.54 61.81 50.53
CA TRP A 623 -1.88 63.03 49.82
C TRP A 623 -0.70 63.98 49.80
N ASP A 624 -0.41 64.53 48.65
CA ASP A 624 0.46 65.67 48.40
C ASP A 624 -0.43 66.81 47.87
N PHE A 625 -0.60 67.86 48.68
CA PHE A 625 -1.51 68.96 48.34
C PHE A 625 -0.85 70.09 47.59
N ASN A 626 0.46 70.14 47.54
CA ASN A 626 1.19 71.27 46.96
C ASN A 626 1.95 70.87 45.67
N GLY A 627 2.02 69.59 45.37
CA GLY A 627 2.68 69.00 44.21
C GLY A 627 4.18 69.06 44.22
N ASP A 628 4.78 69.07 45.43
CA ASP A 628 6.25 69.10 45.61
C ASP A 628 6.87 67.71 45.63
N GLY A 629 6.04 66.70 45.55
CA GLY A 629 6.47 65.27 45.57
C GLY A 629 6.63 64.71 46.96
N THR A 630 6.35 65.49 48.01
CA THR A 630 6.35 65.06 49.41
C THR A 630 4.91 64.95 49.89
N PHE A 631 4.49 63.82 50.41
CA PHE A 631 3.11 63.68 50.85
C PHE A 631 2.85 64.42 52.15
N ASP A 632 1.89 65.39 52.15
CA ASP A 632 1.50 66.15 53.32
C ASP A 632 0.69 65.27 54.31
N ILE A 633 -0.01 64.31 53.84
CA ILE A 633 -0.66 63.25 54.63
C ILE A 633 -0.04 61.90 54.17
N ASP A 634 0.58 61.21 55.13
CA ASP A 634 1.08 59.87 54.91
C ASP A 634 -0.07 58.84 55.02
N TRP A 635 0.18 57.56 54.72
CA TRP A 635 -0.82 56.52 54.58
C TRP A 635 -1.93 56.55 55.62
N VAL A 636 -3.15 56.79 55.17
CA VAL A 636 -4.40 56.76 55.90
C VAL A 636 -5.40 55.80 55.26
N THR A 637 -6.32 55.26 56.04
CA THR A 637 -7.31 54.30 55.53
C THR A 637 -8.59 55.03 54.99
N THR A 638 -8.71 56.33 55.26
CA THR A 638 -9.86 57.14 54.85
C THR A 638 -9.62 57.71 53.45
N PRO A 639 -10.52 57.45 52.47
CA PRO A 639 -10.35 57.95 51.11
C PRO A 639 -10.62 59.46 50.98
N VAL A 640 -11.14 60.06 52.00
CA VAL A 640 -11.57 61.52 51.99
C VAL A 640 -10.71 62.27 52.96
N THR A 641 -10.22 63.42 52.52
CA THR A 641 -9.46 64.36 53.36
C THR A 641 -9.77 65.76 53.07
N ASN A 642 -9.42 66.66 54.00
CA ASN A 642 -9.67 68.14 53.87
C ASN A 642 -8.35 68.86 54.06
N THR A 643 -8.15 69.92 53.32
CA THR A 643 -7.08 70.87 53.53
C THR A 643 -7.53 72.30 53.20
N THR A 644 -6.69 73.27 53.53
CA THR A 644 -6.92 74.73 53.17
C THR A 644 -5.66 75.27 52.50
N PHE A 645 -5.81 76.09 51.50
CA PHE A 645 -4.70 76.78 50.83
C PHE A 645 -4.67 78.27 51.33
N SER A 646 -3.55 78.65 51.91
CA SER A 646 -3.38 80.00 52.52
C SER A 646 -2.97 81.11 51.55
N SER A 647 -2.69 80.72 50.30
CA SER A 647 -2.29 81.70 49.27
C SER A 647 -2.95 81.36 47.92
N PRO A 648 -3.23 82.38 47.09
CA PRO A 648 -3.77 82.14 45.79
C PRO A 648 -2.71 81.54 44.91
N GLY A 649 -3.14 80.61 44.02
CA GLY A 649 -2.23 79.87 43.13
C GLY A 649 -2.92 78.74 42.48
N SER A 650 -2.18 77.99 41.74
CA SER A 650 -2.60 76.67 41.16
C SER A 650 -1.84 75.60 41.82
N PHE A 651 -2.53 74.74 42.52
CA PHE A 651 -1.93 73.65 43.30
C PHE A 651 -2.25 72.32 42.59
N VAL A 652 -1.22 71.56 42.33
CA VAL A 652 -1.39 70.19 41.87
C VAL A 652 -1.51 69.29 43.09
N VAL A 653 -2.63 68.68 43.26
CA VAL A 653 -2.88 67.75 44.37
C VAL A 653 -2.83 66.34 43.84
N THR A 654 -1.99 65.51 44.47
CA THR A 654 -1.83 64.12 44.11
C THR A 654 -2.29 63.22 45.27
N VAL A 655 -3.13 62.26 44.91
CA VAL A 655 -3.42 61.13 45.80
C VAL A 655 -2.69 59.90 45.27
N GLU A 656 -2.09 59.18 46.14
CA GLU A 656 -1.54 57.85 45.82
C GLU A 656 -2.29 56.81 46.68
N VAL A 657 -2.65 55.72 46.09
CA VAL A 657 -3.38 54.66 46.72
C VAL A 657 -2.52 53.37 46.71
N ILE A 658 -2.65 52.57 47.73
CA ILE A 658 -2.01 51.28 47.88
C ILE A 658 -3.05 50.18 48.05
N ASP A 659 -2.87 49.06 47.37
CA ASP A 659 -3.74 47.91 47.55
C ASP A 659 -3.26 46.99 48.67
N ASN A 660 -4.01 45.90 48.90
CA ASN A 660 -3.69 44.90 49.92
C ASN A 660 -2.49 44.01 49.56
N ASN A 661 -1.90 44.18 48.40
CA ASN A 661 -0.74 43.46 47.87
C ASN A 661 0.45 44.39 47.56
N ASP A 662 0.42 45.63 48.13
CA ASP A 662 1.47 46.64 48.10
C ASP A 662 1.71 47.31 46.72
N ALA A 663 0.82 47.15 45.75
CA ALA A 663 0.95 47.89 44.50
C ALA A 663 0.37 49.30 44.64
N LEU A 664 1.00 50.22 43.98
CA LEU A 664 0.74 51.64 44.07
C LEU A 664 0.14 52.22 42.78
N SER A 665 -0.74 53.20 42.93
CA SER A 665 -1.21 54.01 41.83
C SER A 665 -1.48 55.44 42.30
N SER A 666 -1.25 56.40 41.44
CA SER A 666 -1.48 57.79 41.80
C SER A 666 -2.37 58.52 40.80
N TYR A 667 -3.09 59.52 41.28
CA TYR A 667 -3.91 60.42 40.49
C TYR A 667 -3.67 61.85 40.91
N SER A 668 -3.48 62.75 39.93
CA SER A 668 -3.26 64.16 40.22
C SER A 668 -4.37 65.01 39.64
N THR A 669 -4.79 65.97 40.38
CA THR A 669 -5.75 67.00 39.91
C THR A 669 -5.22 68.38 40.29
N THR A 670 -5.77 69.41 39.66
CA THR A 670 -5.32 70.78 39.89
C THR A 670 -6.46 71.60 40.48
N VAL A 671 -6.15 72.32 41.59
CA VAL A 671 -7.09 73.20 42.25
C VAL A 671 -6.58 74.65 42.12
N ALA A 672 -7.38 75.50 41.49
CA ALA A 672 -7.07 76.94 41.38
C ALA A 672 -7.65 77.69 42.59
N VAL A 673 -6.76 78.28 43.41
CA VAL A 673 -7.13 79.05 44.57
C VAL A 673 -7.13 80.53 44.25
N LYS A 674 -8.28 81.18 44.44
CA LYS A 674 -8.48 82.63 44.17
C LYS A 674 -8.54 83.39 45.45
N GLU A 675 -8.19 84.69 45.39
CA GLU A 675 -8.39 85.60 46.54
C GLU A 675 -9.87 85.70 46.92
N ALA A 676 -10.18 85.80 48.21
CA ALA A 676 -11.54 86.07 48.67
C ALA A 676 -11.98 87.45 48.24
N SER A 677 -12.93 87.53 47.35
CA SER A 677 -13.49 88.79 46.94
C SER A 677 -14.24 89.47 48.12
N GLN A 678 -13.73 90.63 48.61
CA GLN A 678 -14.48 91.49 49.53
C GLN A 678 -15.70 92.05 48.81
N GLY A 679 -16.85 91.48 49.07
CA GLY A 679 -18.12 92.00 48.52
C GLY A 679 -18.63 93.18 49.26
N LEU A 680 -18.87 94.27 48.53
CA LEU A 680 -19.74 95.34 49.00
C LEU A 680 -21.22 94.97 48.84
N PRO A 681 -22.12 95.44 49.77
CA PRO A 681 -23.48 94.88 49.79
C PRO A 681 -24.41 95.65 48.82
N GLY A 682 -25.33 95.01 48.29
CA GLY A 682 -26.52 95.63 47.74
C GLY A 682 -27.04 95.07 46.41
N PHE A 683 -28.25 94.70 46.54
CA PHE A 683 -29.35 94.51 45.63
C PHE A 683 -29.75 93.11 45.23
N GLU A 684 -30.88 92.83 45.94
CA GLU A 684 -31.77 91.70 45.58
C GLU A 684 -32.43 91.90 44.18
N THR A 685 -32.88 90.75 43.74
CA THR A 685 -34.09 90.53 42.91
C THR A 685 -33.89 90.27 41.42
N LEU A 686 -34.53 89.24 41.08
CA LEU A 686 -35.14 88.84 39.81
C LEU A 686 -34.35 87.86 38.91
N ALA A 687 -34.69 86.62 39.03
CA ALA A 687 -35.30 85.84 37.93
C ALA A 687 -35.37 84.34 38.24
N VAL A 688 -36.43 84.01 38.94
CA VAL A 688 -37.09 82.75 38.79
C VAL A 688 -37.80 82.78 37.47
N LEU A 689 -37.43 82.05 36.51
CA LEU A 689 -38.17 81.56 35.34
C LEU A 689 -37.21 81.31 34.13
N VAL A 690 -36.61 80.21 34.03
CA VAL A 690 -36.33 79.47 32.78
C VAL A 690 -35.65 78.14 33.16
N ALA A 691 -36.37 77.29 33.74
CA ALA A 691 -35.92 75.88 33.90
C ALA A 691 -37.09 74.88 33.77
N LEU A 692 -37.92 75.10 32.78
CA LEU A 692 -39.07 74.19 32.51
C LEU A 692 -39.40 74.06 31.03
N LEU A 693 -38.40 73.84 30.21
CA LEU A 693 -38.65 73.59 28.76
C LEU A 693 -37.58 72.85 28.02
N ILE A 694 -36.80 71.98 28.65
CA ILE A 694 -35.96 70.99 27.91
C ILE A 694 -36.09 69.63 28.56
N GLY A 695 -37.29 69.22 28.92
CA GLY A 695 -37.60 67.93 29.47
C GLY A 695 -38.51 67.07 28.61
N LEU A 696 -38.70 67.38 27.34
CA LEU A 696 -39.73 66.74 26.53
C LEU A 696 -39.30 66.44 25.08
N PHE A 697 -38.08 66.09 24.80
CA PHE A 697 -37.71 65.75 23.41
C PHE A 697 -36.68 64.63 23.28
N ILE A 698 -36.61 63.64 24.17
CA ILE A 698 -35.96 62.38 23.88
C ILE A 698 -36.76 61.22 24.51
N TYR A 699 -37.98 60.99 24.05
CA TYR A 699 -38.67 59.74 24.24
C TYR A 699 -39.48 59.44 22.97
N ASN A 700 -38.76 59.15 21.90
CA ASN A 700 -39.34 58.46 20.76
C ASN A 700 -38.27 58.22 19.69
N LYS A 701 -37.40 57.26 19.89
CA LYS A 701 -36.81 56.50 18.79
C LYS A 701 -36.01 55.31 19.37
N TYR A 702 -36.71 54.26 19.53
CA TYR A 702 -36.24 52.87 19.19
C TYR A 702 -37.25 51.89 19.81
N ARG A 703 -38.23 51.58 18.97
CA ARG A 703 -38.81 50.23 18.91
C ARG A 703 -38.10 49.44 17.83
#